data_c25097b2ff8c87f8c4af1662eefd82b2
#
_entry.id   c25097b2ff8c87f8c4af1662eefd82b2
#
_cell.length_a   1.000
_cell.length_b   1.000
_cell.length_c   1.000
_cell.angle_alpha   90.00
_cell.angle_beta   90.00
_cell.angle_gamma   90.00
#
_symmetry.space_group_name_H-M   'P 1'
#
loop_
_entity.id
_entity.type
_entity.pdbx_description
1 polymer ?
#
loop_
_entity_poly.entity_id
_entity_poly.type
_entity_poly.pdbx_seq_one_letter_code
_entity_poly.pdbx_strand_id
1 'polypeptide(L)'
;MSESKQKYLEELKQQLHYHAVRYYVEDNPEIPDAEYDRMMRELLDIEAEHPEWISLDSPSQRVGGQPLDGFTQVVHEIPMLSLDNAFSDEELEAFHKRAKDRAPLDTIEVFCCEPKLDGLAVSLLYENGVLVQAATRGDGATGENITENVRTIASVPLKLQGEGWPSRIEVRGEVFMPKAGFEKLNEIARKKGDKVFVNPRNAAAGSLRQLDSRITASRPLAFYAYSVGVVEGTALSSSHYQRFLQLKAWGLPMCPETKQVSGLEGVKAFYENILNRRDSLPYEIDGVVIKVDNIEVQEKLGFVARAPRWAVAYKFPAQEELTMLNDVEFQVGRTGAITPVAKLEPVFVGGVTVSNATLHNADEIKRLSVMIGDTVVIRRAGDVIPQIVSVVIERRTGNEKAIVFPLSCPVCHSHVERIEGEAVTRCSGGLVCQAQRKEALKHFVSRKALDVDGLGDKVIEQLVDKEMVETPADLFKLSAGVLTVLERMGPKSAQNIVNALNAAKQTTLARFLYSLGIREVGEATAANLARHFKTLDSIKSATHEQLIEVPDIGDVVARHITAFFAEEKNQLVLLELLEQGITWPAIEERASDVPQPLAGKVVVLTGTLTKLSRSDAKAALEKLGAKVTGSVSKKTDILFAGEAAGSKLAKAQELGIEIKTEEDLLDLL
;
A
#
# COMPACT_ATOMS: atom_id res chain seq x y z
N MET A 1 -28.53 7.21 42.81
CA MET A 1 -28.64 5.89 42.16
C MET A 1 -28.03 5.90 40.75
N SER A 2 -28.25 6.91 39.92
CA SER A 2 -27.66 7.02 38.56
C SER A 2 -26.13 7.13 38.57
N GLU A 3 -25.53 8.03 39.35
CA GLU A 3 -24.08 8.19 39.48
C GLU A 3 -23.34 6.94 39.93
N SER A 4 -23.93 6.19 40.88
CA SER A 4 -23.34 4.93 41.40
C SER A 4 -23.35 3.83 40.31
N LYS A 5 -24.38 3.78 39.46
CA LYS A 5 -24.49 2.80 38.37
C LYS A 5 -23.57 3.14 37.23
N GLN A 6 -23.41 4.43 36.92
CA GLN A 6 -22.46 4.89 35.91
C GLN A 6 -20.99 4.65 36.30
N LYS A 7 -20.67 4.89 37.58
CA LYS A 7 -19.34 4.56 38.14
C LYS A 7 -19.04 3.07 38.04
N TYR A 8 -20.04 2.23 38.40
CA TYR A 8 -19.91 0.78 38.27
C TYR A 8 -19.70 0.33 36.82
N LEU A 9 -20.41 0.95 35.87
CA LEU A 9 -20.22 0.70 34.44
C LEU A 9 -18.77 0.96 34.01
N GLU A 10 -18.18 2.06 34.46
CA GLU A 10 -16.78 2.41 34.13
C GLU A 10 -15.78 1.42 34.77
N GLU A 11 -16.05 1.00 36.01
CA GLU A 11 -15.24 -0.05 36.65
C GLU A 11 -15.34 -1.39 35.93
N LEU A 12 -16.52 -1.76 35.45
CA LEU A 12 -16.77 -2.98 34.67
C LEU A 12 -16.06 -2.94 33.30
N LYS A 13 -16.09 -1.80 32.60
CA LYS A 13 -15.33 -1.59 31.36
C LYS A 13 -13.84 -1.76 31.59
N GLN A 14 -13.29 -1.17 32.64
CA GLN A 14 -11.86 -1.28 32.98
C GLN A 14 -11.46 -2.74 33.26
N GLN A 15 -12.27 -3.48 34.01
CA GLN A 15 -12.02 -4.91 34.29
C GLN A 15 -12.07 -5.74 33.01
N LEU A 16 -13.05 -5.52 32.14
CA LEU A 16 -13.15 -6.21 30.85
C LEU A 16 -11.97 -5.90 29.93
N HIS A 17 -11.52 -4.66 29.87
CA HIS A 17 -10.31 -4.30 29.13
C HIS A 17 -9.06 -4.98 29.69
N TYR A 18 -8.90 -4.98 31.01
CA TYR A 18 -7.78 -5.64 31.68
C TYR A 18 -7.75 -7.14 31.36
N HIS A 19 -8.87 -7.85 31.56
CA HIS A 19 -8.94 -9.29 31.31
C HIS A 19 -8.82 -9.64 29.83
N ALA A 20 -9.27 -8.77 28.92
CA ALA A 20 -9.07 -8.95 27.49
C ALA A 20 -7.57 -8.94 27.12
N VAL A 21 -6.77 -8.04 27.70
CA VAL A 21 -5.31 -8.01 27.49
C VAL A 21 -4.65 -9.27 28.07
N ARG A 22 -5.00 -9.65 29.30
CA ARG A 22 -4.47 -10.87 29.93
C ARG A 22 -4.74 -12.12 29.09
N TYR A 23 -5.93 -12.22 28.52
CA TYR A 23 -6.35 -13.37 27.72
C TYR A 23 -5.80 -13.35 26.29
N TYR A 24 -5.99 -12.25 25.55
CA TYR A 24 -5.70 -12.20 24.11
C TYR A 24 -4.27 -11.73 23.77
N VAL A 25 -3.60 -11.02 24.67
CA VAL A 25 -2.27 -10.43 24.40
C VAL A 25 -1.17 -11.16 25.17
N GLU A 26 -1.43 -11.49 26.44
CA GLU A 26 -0.41 -12.07 27.32
C GLU A 26 -0.50 -13.61 27.44
N ASP A 27 -1.56 -14.21 26.86
CA ASP A 27 -1.86 -15.66 26.97
C ASP A 27 -1.79 -16.17 28.42
N ASN A 28 -2.27 -15.34 29.34
CA ASN A 28 -2.25 -15.61 30.79
C ASN A 28 -3.56 -15.16 31.44
N PRO A 29 -4.68 -15.86 31.18
CA PRO A 29 -5.98 -15.52 31.72
C PRO A 29 -6.01 -15.70 33.27
N GLU A 30 -6.54 -14.70 33.96
CA GLU A 30 -6.69 -14.71 35.43
C GLU A 30 -8.09 -15.13 35.89
N ILE A 31 -9.07 -15.04 34.98
CA ILE A 31 -10.45 -15.48 35.25
C ILE A 31 -10.88 -16.51 34.18
N PRO A 32 -11.83 -17.41 34.52
CA PRO A 32 -12.43 -18.33 33.57
C PRO A 32 -13.25 -17.59 32.51
N ASP A 33 -13.34 -18.15 31.28
CA ASP A 33 -14.13 -17.60 30.17
C ASP A 33 -15.58 -17.31 30.57
N ALA A 34 -16.20 -18.20 31.38
CA ALA A 34 -17.56 -18.03 31.86
C ALA A 34 -17.74 -16.77 32.72
N GLU A 35 -16.72 -16.37 33.49
CA GLU A 35 -16.74 -15.14 34.26
C GLU A 35 -16.60 -13.90 33.39
N TYR A 36 -15.69 -13.95 32.39
CA TYR A 36 -15.58 -12.89 31.41
C TYR A 36 -16.88 -12.68 30.61
N ASP A 37 -17.51 -13.78 30.19
CA ASP A 37 -18.79 -13.75 29.48
C ASP A 37 -19.93 -13.18 30.36
N ARG A 38 -19.91 -13.47 31.67
CA ARG A 38 -20.86 -12.91 32.62
C ARG A 38 -20.71 -11.40 32.76
N MET A 39 -19.46 -10.94 32.90
CA MET A 39 -19.14 -9.51 32.97
C MET A 39 -19.53 -8.78 31.70
N MET A 40 -19.27 -9.37 30.53
CA MET A 40 -19.67 -8.81 29.24
C MET A 40 -21.19 -8.68 29.11
N ARG A 41 -21.94 -9.70 29.55
CA ARG A 41 -23.41 -9.67 29.52
C ARG A 41 -23.97 -8.59 30.43
N GLU A 42 -23.41 -8.42 31.63
CA GLU A 42 -23.79 -7.37 32.57
C GLU A 42 -23.52 -5.96 32.00
N LEU A 43 -22.40 -5.78 31.30
CA LEU A 43 -22.10 -4.56 30.57
C LEU A 43 -23.19 -4.25 29.53
N LEU A 44 -23.53 -5.24 28.70
CA LEU A 44 -24.54 -5.09 27.64
C LEU A 44 -25.91 -4.78 28.22
N ASP A 45 -26.30 -5.36 29.33
CA ASP A 45 -27.59 -5.11 30.02
C ASP A 45 -27.65 -3.66 30.53
N ILE A 46 -26.57 -3.14 31.12
CA ILE A 46 -26.51 -1.75 31.61
C ILE A 46 -26.54 -0.78 30.44
N GLU A 47 -25.82 -1.04 29.39
CA GLU A 47 -25.79 -0.18 28.20
C GLU A 47 -27.13 -0.21 27.43
N ALA A 48 -27.86 -1.33 27.45
CA ALA A 48 -29.21 -1.40 26.89
C ALA A 48 -30.23 -0.57 27.68
N GLU A 49 -30.08 -0.50 29.02
CA GLU A 49 -30.90 0.37 29.86
C GLU A 49 -30.53 1.85 29.74
N HIS A 50 -29.26 2.14 29.40
CA HIS A 50 -28.70 3.49 29.32
C HIS A 50 -27.87 3.67 28.05
N PRO A 51 -28.51 3.75 26.87
CA PRO A 51 -27.81 3.91 25.58
C PRO A 51 -26.93 5.17 25.51
N GLU A 52 -27.26 6.20 26.27
CA GLU A 52 -26.50 7.44 26.37
C GLU A 52 -25.13 7.29 27.08
N TRP A 53 -24.89 6.15 27.75
CA TRP A 53 -23.63 5.85 28.42
C TRP A 53 -22.68 4.99 27.57
N ILE A 54 -23.11 4.58 26.39
CA ILE A 54 -22.25 3.83 25.46
C ILE A 54 -21.16 4.77 24.97
N SER A 55 -19.90 4.40 25.24
CA SER A 55 -18.72 5.11 24.78
C SER A 55 -18.00 4.34 23.68
N LEU A 56 -17.20 5.05 22.87
CA LEU A 56 -16.44 4.46 21.78
C LEU A 56 -15.44 3.39 22.24
N ASP A 57 -14.98 3.47 23.49
CA ASP A 57 -14.06 2.53 24.10
C ASP A 57 -14.75 1.36 24.83
N SER A 58 -16.08 1.31 24.84
CA SER A 58 -16.79 0.20 25.47
C SER A 58 -16.47 -1.14 24.82
N PRO A 59 -16.20 -2.19 25.61
CA PRO A 59 -16.06 -3.55 25.09
C PRO A 59 -17.25 -4.03 24.25
N SER A 60 -18.45 -3.50 24.46
CA SER A 60 -19.65 -3.77 23.64
C SER A 60 -19.49 -3.34 22.19
N GLN A 61 -18.64 -2.35 21.92
CA GLN A 61 -18.38 -1.83 20.57
C GLN A 61 -17.47 -2.75 19.74
N ARG A 62 -17.01 -3.87 20.30
CA ARG A 62 -16.33 -4.94 19.55
C ARG A 62 -17.30 -5.77 18.71
N VAL A 63 -18.58 -5.77 19.04
CA VAL A 63 -19.62 -6.45 18.25
C VAL A 63 -19.99 -5.52 17.11
N GLY A 64 -19.64 -5.90 15.90
CA GLY A 64 -19.76 -5.09 14.70
C GLY A 64 -21.08 -4.36 14.51
N GLY A 65 -20.97 -3.15 13.98
CA GLY A 65 -22.09 -2.29 13.63
C GLY A 65 -22.96 -2.79 12.46
N GLN A 66 -23.81 -1.92 11.92
CA GLN A 66 -24.58 -2.22 10.72
C GLN A 66 -23.67 -2.34 9.48
N PRO A 67 -24.02 -3.16 8.47
CA PRO A 67 -23.29 -3.24 7.23
C PRO A 67 -23.10 -1.86 6.58
N LEU A 68 -21.90 -1.60 6.08
CA LEU A 68 -21.56 -0.36 5.41
C LEU A 68 -21.94 -0.44 3.92
N ASP A 69 -22.31 0.69 3.32
CA ASP A 69 -22.54 0.79 1.87
C ASP A 69 -21.24 0.77 1.06
N GLY A 70 -20.11 1.09 1.71
CA GLY A 70 -18.75 1.10 1.16
C GLY A 70 -17.73 1.58 2.21
N PHE A 71 -16.45 1.45 1.90
CA PHE A 71 -15.38 1.98 2.74
C PHE A 71 -15.05 3.41 2.36
N THR A 72 -15.09 4.32 3.34
CA THR A 72 -14.55 5.66 3.15
C THR A 72 -13.02 5.62 3.10
N GLN A 73 -12.43 6.62 2.46
CA GLN A 73 -10.98 6.71 2.35
C GLN A 73 -10.37 7.50 3.49
N VAL A 74 -9.16 7.08 3.90
CA VAL A 74 -8.34 7.75 4.91
C VAL A 74 -7.02 8.12 4.27
N VAL A 75 -6.68 9.41 4.30
CA VAL A 75 -5.37 9.89 3.87
C VAL A 75 -4.40 9.76 5.05
N HIS A 76 -3.29 9.06 4.87
CA HIS A 76 -2.27 8.91 5.89
C HIS A 76 -1.48 10.22 6.05
N GLU A 77 -1.41 10.76 7.26
CA GLU A 77 -0.63 11.97 7.55
C GLU A 77 0.88 11.74 7.32
N ILE A 78 1.34 10.54 7.67
CA ILE A 78 2.68 10.05 7.35
C ILE A 78 2.48 8.85 6.42
N PRO A 79 3.05 8.83 5.21
CA PRO A 79 2.88 7.70 4.29
C PRO A 79 3.27 6.36 4.92
N MET A 80 2.51 5.32 4.62
CA MET A 80 2.82 3.93 5.00
C MET A 80 3.68 3.30 3.90
N LEU A 81 4.98 3.44 4.03
CA LEU A 81 5.93 2.97 3.03
C LEU A 81 6.11 1.45 3.05
N SER A 82 6.53 0.90 1.91
CA SER A 82 6.99 -0.48 1.81
C SER A 82 8.41 -0.61 2.38
N LEU A 83 8.93 -1.84 2.46
CA LEU A 83 10.32 -2.11 2.80
C LEU A 83 11.08 -2.55 1.54
N ASP A 84 12.34 -2.14 1.44
CA ASP A 84 13.25 -2.78 0.49
C ASP A 84 13.52 -4.23 0.92
N ASN A 85 13.80 -5.10 -0.05
CA ASN A 85 14.07 -6.50 0.21
C ASN A 85 15.57 -6.80 0.09
N ALA A 86 16.04 -7.72 0.92
CA ALA A 86 17.31 -8.42 0.77
C ALA A 86 17.02 -9.93 0.68
N PHE A 87 17.68 -10.62 -0.25
CA PHE A 87 17.51 -12.04 -0.50
C PHE A 87 18.80 -12.85 -0.24
N SER A 88 19.90 -12.16 0.05
CA SER A 88 21.19 -12.77 0.34
C SER A 88 21.94 -12.00 1.42
N ASP A 89 22.97 -12.64 1.97
CA ASP A 89 23.85 -12.02 2.94
C ASP A 89 24.58 -10.81 2.35
N GLU A 90 24.98 -10.87 1.08
CA GLU A 90 25.64 -9.76 0.38
C GLU A 90 24.73 -8.53 0.27
N GLU A 91 23.44 -8.74 -0.01
CA GLU A 91 22.45 -7.66 -0.07
C GLU A 91 22.19 -7.05 1.32
N LEU A 92 22.17 -7.90 2.36
CA LEU A 92 22.08 -7.47 3.75
C LEU A 92 23.31 -6.64 4.16
N GLU A 93 24.51 -7.09 3.81
CA GLU A 93 25.77 -6.37 4.05
C GLU A 93 25.80 -5.04 3.29
N ALA A 94 25.31 -5.01 2.06
CA ALA A 94 25.18 -3.80 1.27
C ALA A 94 24.19 -2.80 1.91
N PHE A 95 23.06 -3.28 2.45
CA PHE A 95 22.15 -2.45 3.24
C PHE A 95 22.85 -1.83 4.46
N HIS A 96 23.53 -2.65 5.24
CA HIS A 96 24.27 -2.21 6.44
C HIS A 96 25.35 -1.18 6.08
N LYS A 97 26.12 -1.42 5.01
CA LYS A 97 27.12 -0.48 4.52
C LYS A 97 26.49 0.86 4.11
N ARG A 98 25.41 0.84 3.30
CA ARG A 98 24.73 2.07 2.90
C ARG A 98 24.20 2.87 4.09
N ALA A 99 23.73 2.18 5.12
CA ALA A 99 23.28 2.83 6.36
C ALA A 99 24.45 3.45 7.11
N LYS A 100 25.57 2.74 7.27
CA LYS A 100 26.80 3.24 7.90
C LYS A 100 27.39 4.45 7.20
N ASP A 101 27.45 4.43 5.87
CA ASP A 101 28.02 5.52 5.07
C ASP A 101 27.25 6.85 5.21
N ARG A 102 26.00 6.78 5.66
CA ARG A 102 25.10 7.94 5.81
C ARG A 102 24.83 8.36 7.27
N ALA A 103 25.10 7.48 8.20
CA ALA A 103 24.94 7.75 9.62
C ALA A 103 26.21 8.36 10.23
N PRO A 104 26.11 9.03 11.39
CA PRO A 104 27.27 9.37 12.18
C PRO A 104 28.10 8.11 12.51
N LEU A 105 29.44 8.26 12.56
CA LEU A 105 30.36 7.18 12.89
C LEU A 105 29.91 6.44 14.17
N ASP A 106 29.94 5.11 14.11
CA ASP A 106 29.66 4.18 15.22
C ASP A 106 28.23 4.19 15.80
N THR A 107 27.25 4.70 15.07
CA THR A 107 25.86 4.77 15.56
C THR A 107 24.96 3.62 15.11
N ILE A 108 25.39 2.75 14.18
CA ILE A 108 24.64 1.60 13.66
C ILE A 108 25.25 0.30 14.16
N GLU A 109 25.03 0.01 15.42
CA GLU A 109 25.49 -1.23 16.06
C GLU A 109 24.34 -2.05 16.65
N VAL A 110 23.16 -1.45 16.81
CA VAL A 110 21.99 -2.09 17.43
C VAL A 110 20.81 -2.07 16.47
N PHE A 111 20.19 -3.24 16.31
CA PHE A 111 19.05 -3.45 15.45
C PHE A 111 17.87 -4.01 16.24
N CYS A 112 16.67 -3.56 15.90
CA CYS A 112 15.42 -4.20 16.29
C CYS A 112 15.02 -5.15 15.16
N CYS A 113 14.96 -6.46 15.46
CA CYS A 113 14.61 -7.51 14.52
C CYS A 113 13.31 -8.17 14.90
N GLU A 114 12.46 -8.44 13.93
CA GLU A 114 11.16 -9.07 14.11
C GLU A 114 10.82 -10.00 12.94
N PRO A 115 10.01 -11.06 13.13
CA PRO A 115 9.47 -11.84 12.03
C PRO A 115 8.65 -10.95 11.10
N LYS A 116 8.81 -11.15 9.80
CA LYS A 116 7.97 -10.50 8.80
C LYS A 116 6.68 -11.28 8.65
N LEU A 117 5.64 -10.81 9.33
CA LEU A 117 4.31 -11.42 9.27
C LEU A 117 3.72 -11.31 7.87
N ASP A 118 3.05 -12.35 7.44
CA ASP A 118 2.35 -12.40 6.17
C ASP A 118 0.85 -12.14 6.39
N GLY A 119 0.49 -10.88 6.41
CA GLY A 119 -0.86 -10.40 6.71
C GLY A 119 -1.24 -9.15 5.91
N LEU A 120 -1.95 -8.25 6.57
CA LEU A 120 -2.39 -6.97 6.03
C LEU A 120 -1.95 -5.83 6.95
N ALA A 121 -1.18 -4.90 6.39
CA ALA A 121 -0.72 -3.72 7.12
C ALA A 121 -1.88 -2.76 7.41
N VAL A 122 -1.97 -2.33 8.66
CA VAL A 122 -2.99 -1.40 9.13
C VAL A 122 -2.40 -0.29 10.00
N SER A 123 -3.10 0.83 10.02
CA SER A 123 -2.84 1.98 10.88
C SER A 123 -3.98 2.11 11.89
N LEU A 124 -3.63 2.26 13.16
CA LEU A 124 -4.54 2.45 14.30
C LEU A 124 -4.29 3.82 14.91
N LEU A 125 -5.26 4.71 14.87
CA LEU A 125 -5.17 6.03 15.49
C LEU A 125 -5.86 6.03 16.83
N TYR A 126 -5.12 6.37 17.87
CA TYR A 126 -5.63 6.59 19.22
C TYR A 126 -5.56 8.07 19.57
N GLU A 127 -6.66 8.60 20.08
CA GLU A 127 -6.74 9.95 20.65
C GLU A 127 -7.18 9.85 22.11
N ASN A 128 -6.41 10.46 22.98
CA ASN A 128 -6.60 10.37 24.44
C ASN A 128 -6.76 8.92 24.93
N GLY A 129 -5.98 8.02 24.33
CA GLY A 129 -5.98 6.62 24.63
C GLY A 129 -7.12 5.79 24.03
N VAL A 130 -8.06 6.38 23.29
CA VAL A 130 -9.20 5.70 22.67
C VAL A 130 -8.96 5.49 21.19
N LEU A 131 -9.25 4.28 20.68
CA LEU A 131 -9.17 3.98 19.24
C LEU A 131 -10.28 4.75 18.50
N VAL A 132 -9.89 5.72 17.70
CA VAL A 132 -10.82 6.56 16.93
C VAL A 132 -10.88 6.19 15.45
N GLN A 133 -9.81 5.66 14.88
CA GLN A 133 -9.76 5.31 13.47
C GLN A 133 -8.80 4.14 13.23
N ALA A 134 -9.18 3.25 12.30
CA ALA A 134 -8.28 2.27 11.72
C ALA A 134 -8.39 2.28 10.20
N ALA A 135 -7.27 2.17 9.53
CA ALA A 135 -7.18 2.19 8.07
C ALA A 135 -6.24 1.14 7.53
N THR A 136 -6.53 0.62 6.33
CA THR A 136 -5.58 -0.19 5.58
C THR A 136 -4.44 0.68 5.06
N ARG A 137 -3.30 0.08 4.74
CA ARG A 137 -2.20 0.80 4.08
C ARG A 137 -2.62 1.40 2.73
N GLY A 138 -3.46 0.69 1.98
CA GLY A 138 -3.84 1.07 0.62
C GLY A 138 -2.60 1.19 -0.29
N ASP A 139 -2.49 2.31 -1.00
CA ASP A 139 -1.34 2.63 -1.85
C ASP A 139 -0.16 3.27 -1.08
N GLY A 140 -0.28 3.38 0.23
CA GLY A 140 0.68 4.02 1.12
C GLY A 140 0.36 5.48 1.44
N ALA A 141 -0.32 6.19 0.56
CA ALA A 141 -0.81 7.55 0.80
C ALA A 141 -2.25 7.57 1.29
N THR A 142 -3.09 6.67 0.77
CA THR A 142 -4.51 6.58 1.09
C THR A 142 -4.91 5.13 1.31
N GLY A 143 -5.61 4.86 2.41
CA GLY A 143 -6.17 3.56 2.77
C GLY A 143 -7.68 3.59 2.89
N GLU A 144 -8.28 2.43 3.13
CA GLU A 144 -9.71 2.28 3.41
C GLU A 144 -9.96 2.35 4.92
N ASN A 145 -10.99 3.07 5.33
CA ASN A 145 -11.42 3.11 6.73
C ASN A 145 -12.08 1.80 7.12
N ILE A 146 -11.40 1.04 7.97
CA ILE A 146 -11.84 -0.27 8.46
C ILE A 146 -12.04 -0.26 9.98
N THR A 147 -12.32 0.89 10.56
CA THR A 147 -12.43 1.06 12.02
C THR A 147 -13.39 0.07 12.64
N GLU A 148 -14.59 -0.08 12.08
CA GLU A 148 -15.60 -1.00 12.61
C GLU A 148 -15.16 -2.48 12.56
N ASN A 149 -14.41 -2.85 11.51
CA ASN A 149 -13.86 -4.20 11.36
C ASN A 149 -12.74 -4.45 12.38
N VAL A 150 -11.81 -3.52 12.52
CA VAL A 150 -10.68 -3.63 13.44
C VAL A 150 -11.14 -3.68 14.90
N ARG A 151 -12.22 -2.97 15.23
CA ARG A 151 -12.83 -3.01 16.57
C ARG A 151 -13.28 -4.41 16.99
N THR A 152 -13.55 -5.29 16.04
CA THR A 152 -13.92 -6.69 16.32
C THR A 152 -12.73 -7.59 16.63
N ILE A 153 -11.50 -7.15 16.34
CA ILE A 153 -10.28 -7.93 16.59
C ILE A 153 -9.95 -7.86 18.08
N ALA A 154 -10.07 -8.99 18.76
CA ALA A 154 -9.95 -9.05 20.22
C ALA A 154 -8.58 -8.58 20.75
N SER A 155 -7.50 -8.80 19.98
CA SER A 155 -6.14 -8.37 20.36
C SER A 155 -5.86 -6.88 20.16
N VAL A 156 -6.75 -6.12 19.50
CA VAL A 156 -6.63 -4.67 19.37
C VAL A 156 -7.34 -3.97 20.53
N PRO A 157 -6.65 -3.23 21.41
CA PRO A 157 -7.30 -2.52 22.50
C PRO A 157 -8.14 -1.36 21.96
N LEU A 158 -9.40 -1.25 22.40
CA LEU A 158 -10.25 -0.08 22.12
C LEU A 158 -9.81 1.14 22.93
N LYS A 159 -9.16 0.89 24.07
CA LYS A 159 -8.59 1.89 24.95
C LYS A 159 -7.22 1.43 25.44
N LEU A 160 -6.24 2.32 25.34
CA LEU A 160 -4.91 2.07 25.86
C LEU A 160 -4.94 1.96 27.38
N GLN A 161 -4.12 1.05 27.92
CA GLN A 161 -3.98 0.80 29.34
C GLN A 161 -2.82 1.60 29.94
N GLY A 162 -2.76 1.61 31.29
CA GLY A 162 -1.68 2.32 31.99
C GLY A 162 -1.74 3.82 31.83
N GLU A 163 -0.59 4.43 31.98
CA GLU A 163 -0.41 5.89 31.93
C GLU A 163 0.79 6.27 31.03
N GLY A 164 0.90 7.56 30.69
CA GLY A 164 2.04 8.09 29.95
C GLY A 164 1.97 7.91 28.44
N TRP A 165 0.83 7.46 27.91
CA TRP A 165 0.63 7.43 26.45
C TRP A 165 0.42 8.84 25.89
N PRO A 166 0.83 9.08 24.62
CA PRO A 166 0.63 10.37 23.93
C PRO A 166 -0.85 10.73 23.79
N SER A 167 -1.15 12.02 23.78
CA SER A 167 -2.52 12.50 23.53
C SER A 167 -3.06 12.04 22.18
N ARG A 168 -2.17 11.87 21.21
CA ARG A 168 -2.48 11.33 19.89
C ARG A 168 -1.34 10.43 19.43
N ILE A 169 -1.66 9.19 19.06
CA ILE A 169 -0.66 8.23 18.57
C ILE A 169 -1.26 7.36 17.46
N GLU A 170 -0.53 7.27 16.35
CA GLU A 170 -0.79 6.30 15.29
C GLU A 170 0.12 5.08 15.50
N VAL A 171 -0.49 3.92 15.70
CA VAL A 171 0.21 2.64 15.80
C VAL A 171 0.04 1.87 14.51
N ARG A 172 1.12 1.39 13.93
CA ARG A 172 1.13 0.59 12.71
C ARG A 172 1.46 -0.84 13.03
N GLY A 173 0.76 -1.76 12.40
CA GLY A 173 0.96 -3.18 12.64
C GLY A 173 0.38 -4.03 11.52
N GLU A 174 0.47 -5.33 11.74
CA GLU A 174 -0.02 -6.34 10.82
C GLU A 174 -1.22 -7.05 11.41
N VAL A 175 -2.33 -7.08 10.66
CA VAL A 175 -3.45 -7.99 10.94
C VAL A 175 -3.20 -9.27 10.17
N PHE A 176 -3.23 -10.39 10.85
CA PHE A 176 -2.95 -11.70 10.28
C PHE A 176 -3.93 -12.75 10.82
N MET A 177 -3.97 -13.89 10.16
CA MET A 177 -4.73 -15.05 10.61
C MET A 177 -3.77 -16.13 11.08
N PRO A 178 -3.82 -16.53 12.38
CA PRO A 178 -3.03 -17.66 12.87
C PRO A 178 -3.33 -18.95 12.10
N LYS A 179 -2.31 -19.81 11.94
CA LYS A 179 -2.41 -21.07 11.18
C LYS A 179 -3.57 -21.96 11.63
N ALA A 180 -3.71 -22.15 12.95
CA ALA A 180 -4.81 -22.95 13.51
C ALA A 180 -6.20 -22.37 13.19
N GLY A 181 -6.32 -21.03 13.23
CA GLY A 181 -7.56 -20.34 12.87
C GLY A 181 -7.90 -20.47 11.40
N PHE A 182 -6.90 -20.37 10.55
CA PHE A 182 -7.04 -20.56 9.09
C PHE A 182 -7.50 -21.98 8.73
N GLU A 183 -6.90 -23.01 9.34
CA GLU A 183 -7.28 -24.40 9.12
C GLU A 183 -8.72 -24.65 9.54
N LYS A 184 -9.11 -24.19 10.73
CA LYS A 184 -10.48 -24.29 11.24
C LYS A 184 -11.48 -23.57 10.34
N LEU A 185 -11.14 -22.38 9.85
CA LEU A 185 -11.99 -21.60 8.96
C LEU A 185 -12.23 -22.35 7.63
N ASN A 186 -11.19 -22.91 7.04
CA ASN A 186 -11.28 -23.68 5.81
C ASN A 186 -12.00 -25.02 5.99
N GLU A 187 -11.87 -25.66 7.15
CA GLU A 187 -12.63 -26.86 7.47
C GLU A 187 -14.14 -26.56 7.53
N ILE A 188 -14.54 -25.46 8.17
CA ILE A 188 -15.94 -25.03 8.19
C ILE A 188 -16.45 -24.71 6.79
N ALA A 189 -15.66 -24.01 5.97
CA ALA A 189 -16.02 -23.70 4.60
C ALA A 189 -16.23 -24.95 3.75
N ARG A 190 -15.35 -25.95 3.86
CA ARG A 190 -15.51 -27.24 3.16
C ARG A 190 -16.80 -27.97 3.57
N LYS A 191 -17.12 -28.00 4.88
CA LYS A 191 -18.35 -28.62 5.39
C LYS A 191 -19.62 -27.94 4.88
N LYS A 192 -19.56 -26.63 4.61
CA LYS A 192 -20.69 -25.84 4.08
C LYS A 192 -20.74 -25.81 2.56
N GLY A 193 -19.72 -26.30 1.86
CA GLY A 193 -19.58 -26.17 0.41
C GLY A 193 -19.18 -24.76 -0.06
N ASP A 194 -18.67 -23.92 0.86
CA ASP A 194 -18.22 -22.58 0.56
C ASP A 194 -16.78 -22.60 -0.01
N LYS A 195 -16.40 -21.52 -0.67
CA LYS A 195 -15.04 -21.34 -1.16
C LYS A 195 -14.04 -21.27 -0.02
N VAL A 196 -13.00 -22.12 -0.08
CA VAL A 196 -11.87 -22.08 0.86
C VAL A 196 -10.88 -20.97 0.50
N PHE A 197 -10.21 -20.44 1.51
CA PHE A 197 -9.11 -19.51 1.33
C PHE A 197 -7.83 -20.27 0.95
N VAL A 198 -7.03 -19.67 0.08
CA VAL A 198 -5.80 -20.29 -0.43
C VAL A 198 -4.68 -20.27 0.59
N ASN A 199 -4.55 -19.18 1.35
CA ASN A 199 -3.51 -19.01 2.37
C ASN A 199 -4.00 -18.09 3.51
N PRO A 200 -3.31 -18.06 4.66
CA PRO A 200 -3.69 -17.23 5.81
C PRO A 200 -3.73 -15.73 5.50
N ARG A 201 -2.85 -15.22 4.64
CA ARG A 201 -2.85 -13.80 4.24
C ARG A 201 -4.13 -13.43 3.49
N ASN A 202 -4.51 -14.23 2.47
CA ASN A 202 -5.74 -13.99 1.72
C ASN A 202 -6.98 -14.11 2.61
N ALA A 203 -6.95 -15.05 3.57
CA ALA A 203 -8.00 -15.19 4.57
C ALA A 203 -8.08 -13.97 5.49
N ALA A 204 -6.95 -13.44 5.93
CA ALA A 204 -6.92 -12.23 6.76
C ALA A 204 -7.43 -11.01 5.98
N ALA A 205 -6.93 -10.77 4.77
CA ALA A 205 -7.35 -9.66 3.92
C ALA A 205 -8.84 -9.72 3.58
N GLY A 206 -9.32 -10.88 3.15
CA GLY A 206 -10.75 -11.10 2.84
C GLY A 206 -11.66 -11.01 4.06
N SER A 207 -11.16 -11.35 5.25
CA SER A 207 -11.91 -11.25 6.50
C SER A 207 -11.93 -9.83 7.07
N LEU A 208 -10.86 -9.06 6.89
CA LEU A 208 -10.76 -7.70 7.39
C LEU A 208 -11.57 -6.70 6.54
N ARG A 209 -11.64 -6.91 5.22
CA ARG A 209 -12.33 -6.02 4.27
C ARG A 209 -13.76 -6.50 3.98
N GLN A 210 -14.56 -6.62 5.04
CA GLN A 210 -15.98 -6.96 4.97
C GLN A 210 -16.83 -5.72 5.25
N LEU A 211 -17.82 -5.47 4.41
CA LEU A 211 -18.78 -4.38 4.64
C LEU A 211 -19.63 -4.61 5.89
N ASP A 212 -19.88 -5.87 6.21
CA ASP A 212 -20.51 -6.28 7.46
C ASP A 212 -19.42 -6.72 8.46
N SER A 213 -19.14 -5.89 9.43
CA SER A 213 -18.13 -6.14 10.48
C SER A 213 -18.45 -7.36 11.37
N ARG A 214 -19.70 -7.85 11.37
CA ARG A 214 -20.07 -9.10 12.07
C ARG A 214 -19.40 -10.31 11.41
N ILE A 215 -19.17 -10.26 10.10
CA ILE A 215 -18.40 -11.30 9.39
C ILE A 215 -16.95 -11.27 9.87
N THR A 216 -16.33 -10.08 9.96
CA THR A 216 -14.99 -9.91 10.52
C THR A 216 -14.91 -10.43 11.95
N ALA A 217 -15.91 -10.12 12.79
CA ALA A 217 -15.97 -10.58 14.18
C ALA A 217 -15.99 -12.11 14.32
N SER A 218 -16.52 -12.82 13.33
CA SER A 218 -16.53 -14.29 13.28
C SER A 218 -15.20 -14.91 12.84
N ARG A 219 -14.21 -14.10 12.46
CA ARG A 219 -12.92 -14.53 11.91
C ARG A 219 -11.83 -14.52 12.98
N PRO A 220 -10.96 -15.54 13.01
CA PRO A 220 -9.88 -15.63 13.99
C PRO A 220 -8.69 -14.74 13.59
N LEU A 221 -8.88 -13.42 13.60
CA LEU A 221 -7.86 -12.43 13.29
C LEU A 221 -7.07 -12.05 14.53
N ALA A 222 -5.78 -11.77 14.35
CA ALA A 222 -4.88 -11.24 15.35
C ALA A 222 -4.10 -10.04 14.79
N PHE A 223 -3.51 -9.26 15.69
CA PHE A 223 -2.75 -8.06 15.36
C PHE A 223 -1.44 -8.04 16.15
N TYR A 224 -0.34 -7.65 15.50
CA TYR A 224 0.90 -7.25 16.14
C TYR A 224 1.35 -5.88 15.64
N ALA A 225 1.71 -5.01 16.60
CA ALA A 225 2.30 -3.71 16.30
C ALA A 225 3.74 -3.86 15.83
N TYR A 226 4.15 -3.06 14.83
CA TYR A 226 5.52 -3.05 14.33
C TYR A 226 6.14 -1.63 14.21
N SER A 227 5.36 -0.58 14.35
CA SER A 227 5.85 0.80 14.22
C SER A 227 4.85 1.80 14.78
N VAL A 228 5.28 3.04 14.87
CA VAL A 228 4.43 4.20 15.14
C VAL A 228 4.53 5.21 14.00
N GLY A 229 3.44 5.88 13.70
CA GLY A 229 3.39 7.00 12.77
C GLY A 229 3.38 8.34 13.51
N VAL A 230 2.24 9.01 13.50
CA VAL A 230 2.04 10.30 14.20
C VAL A 230 2.12 10.09 15.72
N VAL A 231 2.86 10.97 16.41
CA VAL A 231 2.93 11.01 17.88
C VAL A 231 2.86 12.47 18.31
N GLU A 232 1.86 12.81 19.13
CA GLU A 232 1.67 14.15 19.69
C GLU A 232 1.47 14.07 21.21
N GLY A 233 2.05 15.01 21.92
CA GLY A 233 2.03 15.04 23.39
C GLY A 233 3.31 14.42 23.97
N THR A 234 3.18 13.30 24.67
CA THR A 234 4.29 12.64 25.33
C THR A 234 5.28 12.05 24.32
N ALA A 235 6.57 12.33 24.51
CA ALA A 235 7.62 11.74 23.68
C ALA A 235 7.81 10.25 23.96
N LEU A 236 8.07 9.47 22.90
CA LEU A 236 8.42 8.06 23.01
C LEU A 236 9.93 7.87 23.19
N SER A 237 10.33 6.65 23.56
CA SER A 237 11.74 6.26 23.64
C SER A 237 12.51 6.52 22.34
N SER A 238 13.78 6.80 22.44
CA SER A 238 14.72 6.92 21.31
C SER A 238 15.16 5.56 20.74
N SER A 239 14.77 4.44 21.35
CA SER A 239 14.99 3.08 20.87
C SER A 239 13.70 2.50 20.27
N HIS A 240 13.78 1.93 19.07
CA HIS A 240 12.64 1.29 18.42
C HIS A 240 12.10 0.12 19.24
N TYR A 241 12.99 -0.71 19.78
CA TYR A 241 12.61 -1.83 20.62
C TYR A 241 11.94 -1.36 21.93
N GLN A 242 12.46 -0.30 22.57
CA GLN A 242 11.83 0.25 23.77
C GLN A 242 10.46 0.85 23.48
N ARG A 243 10.23 1.42 22.30
CA ARG A 243 8.90 1.85 21.85
C ARG A 243 7.92 0.68 21.81
N PHE A 244 8.34 -0.48 21.34
CA PHE A 244 7.50 -1.69 21.41
C PHE A 244 7.14 -2.09 22.84
N LEU A 245 8.08 -2.00 23.77
CA LEU A 245 7.79 -2.28 25.18
C LEU A 245 6.82 -1.24 25.78
N GLN A 246 6.91 0.02 25.37
CA GLN A 246 5.92 1.04 25.72
C GLN A 246 4.54 0.69 25.16
N LEU A 247 4.43 0.34 23.87
CA LEU A 247 3.17 -0.09 23.25
C LEU A 247 2.58 -1.31 23.95
N LYS A 248 3.42 -2.28 24.30
CA LYS A 248 3.01 -3.47 25.05
C LYS A 248 2.48 -3.12 26.45
N ALA A 249 3.12 -2.18 27.14
CA ALA A 249 2.65 -1.70 28.44
C ALA A 249 1.29 -1.00 28.36
N TRP A 250 0.94 -0.45 27.19
CA TRP A 250 -0.36 0.15 26.92
C TRP A 250 -1.40 -0.83 26.38
N GLY A 251 -1.08 -2.13 26.35
CA GLY A 251 -1.99 -3.20 25.94
C GLY A 251 -1.99 -3.51 24.44
N LEU A 252 -1.08 -2.93 23.67
CA LEU A 252 -0.90 -3.26 22.25
C LEU A 252 0.02 -4.47 22.10
N PRO A 253 -0.40 -5.55 21.42
CA PRO A 253 0.44 -6.73 21.28
C PRO A 253 1.61 -6.48 20.33
N MET A 254 2.77 -7.00 20.70
CA MET A 254 3.95 -7.11 19.86
C MET A 254 4.28 -8.58 19.59
N CYS A 255 4.93 -8.85 18.47
CA CYS A 255 5.37 -10.20 18.17
C CYS A 255 6.36 -10.68 19.23
N PRO A 256 6.11 -11.86 19.87
CA PRO A 256 6.98 -12.38 20.95
C PRO A 256 8.41 -12.64 20.51
N GLU A 257 8.62 -12.89 19.23
CA GLU A 257 9.95 -13.17 18.65
C GLU A 257 10.78 -11.89 18.40
N THR A 258 10.20 -10.71 18.57
CA THR A 258 10.92 -9.43 18.39
C THR A 258 12.06 -9.31 19.38
N LYS A 259 13.26 -9.00 18.88
CA LYS A 259 14.48 -8.87 19.69
C LYS A 259 15.31 -7.66 19.27
N GLN A 260 16.01 -7.12 20.24
CA GLN A 260 17.11 -6.20 20.01
C GLN A 260 18.42 -7.03 19.89
N VAL A 261 19.19 -6.81 18.84
CA VAL A 261 20.43 -7.53 18.57
C VAL A 261 21.55 -6.55 18.25
N SER A 262 22.80 -6.97 18.46
CA SER A 262 23.98 -6.16 18.17
C SER A 262 24.72 -6.67 16.96
N GLY A 263 25.10 -5.76 16.08
CA GLY A 263 25.90 -6.02 14.88
C GLY A 263 25.22 -6.89 13.84
N LEU A 264 25.87 -7.03 12.71
CA LEU A 264 25.37 -7.83 11.58
C LEU A 264 25.31 -9.32 11.91
N GLU A 265 26.25 -9.82 12.71
CA GLU A 265 26.26 -11.21 13.18
C GLU A 265 25.04 -11.54 14.04
N GLY A 266 24.62 -10.60 14.92
CA GLY A 266 23.39 -10.74 15.70
C GLY A 266 22.14 -10.78 14.82
N VAL A 267 22.11 -9.99 13.74
CA VAL A 267 21.05 -10.00 12.75
C VAL A 267 20.99 -11.35 12.02
N LYS A 268 22.12 -11.87 11.54
CA LYS A 268 22.20 -13.17 10.85
C LYS A 268 21.78 -14.32 11.77
N ALA A 269 22.24 -14.31 13.02
CA ALA A 269 21.83 -15.33 14.01
C ALA A 269 20.32 -15.27 14.30
N PHE A 270 19.73 -14.08 14.37
CA PHE A 270 18.28 -13.93 14.50
C PHE A 270 17.55 -14.51 13.28
N TYR A 271 17.97 -14.16 12.08
CA TYR A 271 17.40 -14.65 10.83
C TYR A 271 17.42 -16.19 10.76
N GLU A 272 18.57 -16.81 11.01
CA GLU A 272 18.70 -18.28 11.02
C GLU A 272 17.81 -18.94 12.06
N ASN A 273 17.74 -18.38 13.27
CA ASN A 273 16.87 -18.90 14.33
C ASN A 273 15.39 -18.90 13.91
N ILE A 274 14.92 -17.80 13.32
CA ILE A 274 13.54 -17.68 12.87
C ILE A 274 13.28 -18.59 11.66
N LEU A 275 14.19 -18.66 10.70
CA LEU A 275 14.10 -19.55 9.53
C LEU A 275 13.95 -21.02 9.96
N ASN A 276 14.78 -21.48 10.89
CA ASN A 276 14.74 -22.87 11.38
C ASN A 276 13.45 -23.19 12.17
N ARG A 277 12.79 -22.20 12.73
CA ARG A 277 11.56 -22.34 13.50
C ARG A 277 10.29 -21.97 12.73
N ARG A 278 10.42 -21.54 11.47
CA ARG A 278 9.33 -21.01 10.65
C ARG A 278 8.08 -21.89 10.69
N ASP A 279 8.22 -23.19 10.50
CA ASP A 279 7.10 -24.12 10.42
C ASP A 279 6.39 -24.31 11.78
N SER A 280 7.12 -24.16 12.88
CA SER A 280 6.61 -24.30 14.24
C SER A 280 5.94 -23.03 14.79
N LEU A 281 6.12 -21.89 14.14
CA LEU A 281 5.48 -20.65 14.56
C LEU A 281 3.98 -20.68 14.25
N PRO A 282 3.13 -20.08 15.13
CA PRO A 282 1.67 -20.15 14.99
C PRO A 282 1.13 -19.25 13.87
N TYR A 283 1.96 -18.53 13.17
CA TYR A 283 1.63 -17.61 12.06
C TYR A 283 2.57 -17.81 10.89
N GLU A 284 2.11 -17.41 9.70
CA GLU A 284 2.95 -17.40 8.49
C GLU A 284 3.85 -16.17 8.45
N ILE A 285 5.08 -16.40 8.00
CA ILE A 285 6.12 -15.37 7.81
C ILE A 285 6.88 -15.63 6.51
N ASP A 286 7.37 -14.56 5.89
CA ASP A 286 8.11 -14.62 4.62
C ASP A 286 9.56 -14.12 4.73
N GLY A 287 10.01 -13.81 5.92
CA GLY A 287 11.33 -13.29 6.23
C GLY A 287 11.39 -12.69 7.63
N VAL A 288 12.37 -11.84 7.85
CA VAL A 288 12.50 -11.01 9.04
C VAL A 288 12.63 -9.55 8.65
N VAL A 289 12.16 -8.65 9.49
CA VAL A 289 12.35 -7.21 9.32
C VAL A 289 13.47 -6.75 10.25
N ILE A 290 14.43 -6.04 9.69
CA ILE A 290 15.60 -5.51 10.38
C ILE A 290 15.50 -4.01 10.37
N LYS A 291 15.55 -3.38 11.53
CA LYS A 291 15.44 -1.93 11.70
C LYS A 291 16.62 -1.44 12.52
N VAL A 292 17.23 -0.34 12.13
CA VAL A 292 18.16 0.39 12.99
C VAL A 292 17.41 0.81 14.26
N ASP A 293 17.90 0.43 15.43
CA ASP A 293 17.13 0.62 16.68
C ASP A 293 17.04 2.07 17.13
N ASN A 294 18.09 2.85 16.90
CA ASN A 294 18.13 4.25 17.30
C ASN A 294 17.26 5.14 16.40
N ILE A 295 16.24 5.77 16.99
CA ILE A 295 15.25 6.59 16.27
C ILE A 295 15.86 7.85 15.66
N GLU A 296 16.78 8.51 16.35
CA GLU A 296 17.45 9.70 15.80
C GLU A 296 18.27 9.36 14.56
N VAL A 297 18.88 8.16 14.56
CA VAL A 297 19.60 7.64 13.39
C VAL A 297 18.63 7.29 12.27
N GLN A 298 17.47 6.69 12.57
CA GLN A 298 16.43 6.47 11.56
C GLN A 298 16.00 7.77 10.87
N GLU A 299 15.79 8.84 11.64
CA GLU A 299 15.41 10.15 11.13
C GLU A 299 16.51 10.75 10.23
N LYS A 300 17.77 10.58 10.59
CA LYS A 300 18.93 11.05 9.79
C LYS A 300 19.09 10.27 8.48
N LEU A 301 18.88 8.96 8.50
CA LEU A 301 18.90 8.10 7.32
C LEU A 301 17.75 8.42 6.37
N GLY A 302 16.58 8.72 6.92
CA GLY A 302 15.41 9.12 6.17
C GLY A 302 14.88 8.02 5.24
N PHE A 303 14.31 8.44 4.11
CA PHE A 303 13.57 7.60 3.18
C PHE A 303 14.06 7.77 1.75
N VAL A 304 13.82 6.77 0.93
CA VAL A 304 13.72 6.86 -0.54
C VAL A 304 12.24 6.95 -0.92
N ALA A 305 11.94 7.08 -2.21
CA ALA A 305 10.56 7.30 -2.68
C ALA A 305 9.51 6.32 -2.11
N ARG A 306 9.89 5.07 -1.83
CA ARG A 306 8.95 4.02 -1.41
C ARG A 306 9.37 3.24 -0.16
N ALA A 307 10.55 3.47 0.39
CA ALA A 307 11.08 2.68 1.49
C ALA A 307 11.95 3.49 2.45
N PRO A 308 12.01 3.13 3.75
CA PRO A 308 12.97 3.69 4.68
C PRO A 308 14.39 3.17 4.39
N ARG A 309 15.40 4.03 4.56
CA ARG A 309 16.81 3.62 4.45
C ARG A 309 17.34 2.90 5.68
N TRP A 310 16.59 2.92 6.76
CA TRP A 310 16.97 2.37 8.07
C TRP A 310 16.32 1.02 8.36
N ALA A 311 15.54 0.47 7.42
CA ALA A 311 14.91 -0.83 7.57
C ALA A 311 14.97 -1.61 6.26
N VAL A 312 15.04 -2.93 6.39
CA VAL A 312 15.03 -3.89 5.27
C VAL A 312 14.27 -5.14 5.65
N ALA A 313 13.57 -5.72 4.68
CA ALA A 313 12.97 -7.04 4.80
C ALA A 313 13.97 -8.09 4.26
N TYR A 314 14.56 -8.88 5.15
CA TYR A 314 15.42 -10.00 4.78
C TYR A 314 14.56 -11.23 4.57
N LYS A 315 14.32 -11.54 3.31
CA LYS A 315 13.41 -12.60 2.87
C LYS A 315 14.04 -13.97 3.02
N PHE A 316 13.24 -14.97 3.38
CA PHE A 316 13.67 -16.35 3.38
C PHE A 316 13.93 -16.86 1.96
N PRO A 317 14.81 -17.87 1.79
CA PRO A 317 14.94 -18.55 0.52
C PRO A 317 13.56 -19.03 0.04
N ALA A 318 13.32 -18.87 -1.24
CA ALA A 318 12.10 -19.36 -1.84
C ALA A 318 12.03 -20.88 -1.72
N GLN A 319 10.86 -21.41 -1.44
CA GLN A 319 10.64 -22.84 -1.57
C GLN A 319 10.71 -23.22 -3.04
N GLU A 320 11.40 -24.28 -3.35
CA GLU A 320 11.56 -24.84 -4.68
C GLU A 320 10.85 -26.19 -4.76
N GLU A 321 10.22 -26.45 -5.89
CA GLU A 321 9.56 -27.71 -6.18
C GLU A 321 9.79 -28.13 -7.63
N LEU A 322 9.69 -29.44 -7.90
CA LEU A 322 9.79 -29.98 -9.25
C LEU A 322 8.41 -30.11 -9.86
N THR A 323 8.29 -29.70 -11.12
CA THR A 323 7.07 -29.90 -11.90
C THR A 323 7.39 -30.06 -13.38
N MET A 324 6.39 -30.43 -14.19
CA MET A 324 6.53 -30.58 -15.63
C MET A 324 6.01 -29.33 -16.35
N LEU A 325 6.76 -28.85 -17.34
CA LEU A 325 6.35 -27.81 -18.25
C LEU A 325 5.50 -28.43 -19.39
N ASN A 326 4.19 -28.29 -19.27
CA ASN A 326 3.26 -28.90 -20.23
C ASN A 326 3.11 -28.10 -21.52
N ASP A 327 3.12 -26.75 -21.42
CA ASP A 327 2.96 -25.85 -22.56
C ASP A 327 3.47 -24.44 -22.22
N VAL A 328 3.54 -23.55 -23.20
CA VAL A 328 3.85 -22.13 -23.02
C VAL A 328 2.80 -21.29 -23.75
N GLU A 329 2.14 -20.42 -22.99
CA GLU A 329 1.20 -19.44 -23.49
C GLU A 329 1.88 -18.07 -23.57
N PHE A 330 1.63 -17.34 -24.63
CA PHE A 330 2.13 -15.97 -24.78
C PHE A 330 1.03 -14.97 -24.46
N GLN A 331 1.20 -14.26 -23.35
CA GLN A 331 0.27 -13.23 -22.89
C GLN A 331 0.71 -11.85 -23.36
N VAL A 332 -0.25 -11.08 -23.82
CA VAL A 332 -0.02 -9.71 -24.29
C VAL A 332 -0.46 -8.73 -23.22
N GLY A 333 0.50 -8.00 -22.66
CA GLY A 333 0.21 -6.97 -21.68
C GLY A 333 -0.27 -5.64 -22.30
N ARG A 334 -0.68 -4.73 -21.44
CA ARG A 334 -1.20 -3.40 -21.84
C ARG A 334 -0.24 -2.56 -22.70
N THR A 335 1.04 -2.79 -22.57
CA THR A 335 2.08 -2.11 -23.34
C THR A 335 2.45 -2.86 -24.62
N GLY A 336 1.71 -3.90 -24.96
CA GLY A 336 2.01 -4.80 -26.05
C GLY A 336 3.12 -5.82 -25.76
N ALA A 337 3.71 -5.78 -24.58
CA ALA A 337 4.74 -6.74 -24.19
C ALA A 337 4.17 -8.18 -24.24
N ILE A 338 4.88 -9.05 -24.94
CA ILE A 338 4.54 -10.47 -25.05
C ILE A 338 5.36 -11.22 -24.00
N THR A 339 4.66 -11.71 -23.00
CA THR A 339 5.27 -12.44 -21.89
C THR A 339 4.98 -13.93 -22.04
N PRO A 340 6.00 -14.78 -22.15
CA PRO A 340 5.83 -16.22 -22.14
C PRO A 340 5.47 -16.68 -20.71
N VAL A 341 4.36 -17.43 -20.60
CA VAL A 341 3.86 -18.00 -19.36
C VAL A 341 3.90 -19.52 -19.48
N ALA A 342 4.71 -20.14 -18.66
CA ALA A 342 4.78 -21.60 -18.56
C ALA A 342 3.48 -22.16 -17.97
N LYS A 343 2.88 -23.14 -18.64
CA LYS A 343 1.79 -23.97 -18.14
C LYS A 343 2.39 -25.21 -17.51
N LEU A 344 2.24 -25.35 -16.22
CA LEU A 344 2.87 -26.38 -15.40
C LEU A 344 1.86 -27.42 -14.97
N GLU A 345 2.33 -28.65 -14.77
CA GLU A 345 1.58 -29.59 -13.95
C GLU A 345 1.39 -28.98 -12.56
N PRO A 346 0.15 -28.92 -12.02
CA PRO A 346 -0.08 -28.26 -10.75
C PRO A 346 0.76 -28.84 -9.62
N VAL A 347 1.48 -27.99 -8.90
CA VAL A 347 2.35 -28.37 -7.79
C VAL A 347 2.19 -27.40 -6.62
N PHE A 348 2.26 -27.93 -5.40
CA PHE A 348 2.17 -27.12 -4.19
C PHE A 348 3.56 -26.59 -3.81
N VAL A 349 3.73 -25.25 -3.81
CA VAL A 349 5.00 -24.59 -3.49
C VAL A 349 4.73 -23.27 -2.75
N GLY A 350 5.48 -23.01 -1.69
CA GLY A 350 5.35 -21.79 -0.92
C GLY A 350 3.94 -21.52 -0.39
N GLY A 351 3.20 -22.57 0.01
CA GLY A 351 1.86 -22.46 0.58
C GLY A 351 0.71 -22.30 -0.42
N VAL A 352 0.97 -22.41 -1.73
CA VAL A 352 -0.07 -22.33 -2.79
C VAL A 352 0.15 -23.37 -3.87
N THR A 353 -0.93 -23.75 -4.56
CA THR A 353 -0.84 -24.56 -5.76
C THR A 353 -0.51 -23.68 -6.96
N VAL A 354 0.60 -23.97 -7.62
CA VAL A 354 1.10 -23.26 -8.80
C VAL A 354 0.89 -24.11 -10.04
N SER A 355 0.20 -23.56 -11.03
CA SER A 355 -0.01 -24.13 -12.36
C SER A 355 0.53 -23.25 -13.49
N ASN A 356 1.00 -22.04 -13.16
CA ASN A 356 1.58 -21.12 -14.12
C ASN A 356 2.82 -20.44 -13.50
N ALA A 357 3.84 -20.23 -14.32
CA ALA A 357 5.03 -19.47 -13.93
C ALA A 357 5.47 -18.56 -15.06
N THR A 358 6.08 -17.43 -14.74
CA THR A 358 6.63 -16.57 -15.79
C THR A 358 7.94 -17.11 -16.33
N LEU A 359 8.13 -16.99 -17.63
CA LEU A 359 9.42 -17.16 -18.31
C LEU A 359 10.04 -15.81 -18.71
N HIS A 360 9.45 -14.73 -18.23
CA HIS A 360 9.87 -13.33 -18.41
C HIS A 360 9.99 -12.89 -19.88
N ASN A 361 10.95 -13.41 -20.63
CA ASN A 361 11.23 -13.02 -22.01
C ASN A 361 12.01 -14.10 -22.78
N ALA A 362 12.35 -13.84 -24.04
CA ALA A 362 13.08 -14.77 -24.88
C ALA A 362 14.52 -15.04 -24.39
N ASP A 363 15.16 -14.04 -23.77
CA ASP A 363 16.52 -14.20 -23.24
C ASP A 363 16.56 -15.16 -22.05
N GLU A 364 15.54 -15.09 -21.21
CA GLU A 364 15.41 -16.00 -20.06
C GLU A 364 15.14 -17.44 -20.51
N ILE A 365 14.27 -17.65 -21.53
CA ILE A 365 14.06 -18.95 -22.13
C ILE A 365 15.38 -19.52 -22.68
N LYS A 366 16.17 -18.69 -23.36
CA LYS A 366 17.48 -19.07 -23.89
C LYS A 366 18.48 -19.37 -22.79
N ARG A 367 18.53 -18.53 -21.76
CA ARG A 367 19.40 -18.69 -20.59
C ARG A 367 19.12 -20.01 -19.85
N LEU A 368 17.86 -20.34 -19.64
CA LEU A 368 17.42 -21.57 -18.99
C LEU A 368 17.53 -22.79 -19.93
N SER A 369 17.63 -22.59 -21.23
CA SER A 369 17.53 -23.63 -22.25
C SER A 369 16.29 -24.51 -22.09
N VAL A 370 15.19 -23.93 -21.61
CA VAL A 370 13.94 -24.63 -21.27
C VAL A 370 13.16 -24.98 -22.52
N MET A 371 12.57 -26.17 -22.52
CA MET A 371 11.75 -26.72 -23.59
C MET A 371 10.42 -27.23 -23.04
N ILE A 372 9.38 -27.22 -23.87
CA ILE A 372 8.08 -27.83 -23.52
C ILE A 372 8.29 -29.34 -23.36
N GLY A 373 7.84 -29.89 -22.25
CA GLY A 373 8.07 -31.28 -21.85
C GLY A 373 9.20 -31.45 -20.82
N ASP A 374 9.93 -30.38 -20.49
CA ASP A 374 10.98 -30.43 -19.46
C ASP A 374 10.41 -30.60 -18.06
N THR A 375 11.14 -31.34 -17.22
CA THR A 375 11.01 -31.23 -15.77
C THR A 375 11.77 -29.99 -15.30
N VAL A 376 11.09 -29.08 -14.63
CA VAL A 376 11.62 -27.79 -14.20
C VAL A 376 11.57 -27.64 -12.69
N VAL A 377 12.54 -26.89 -12.14
CA VAL A 377 12.52 -26.41 -10.77
C VAL A 377 11.81 -25.06 -10.76
N ILE A 378 10.71 -24.98 -10.06
CA ILE A 378 10.01 -23.71 -9.83
C ILE A 378 10.31 -23.18 -8.42
N ARG A 379 10.31 -21.87 -8.31
CA ARG A 379 10.53 -21.14 -7.05
C ARG A 379 9.45 -20.11 -6.88
N ARG A 380 8.92 -20.02 -5.65
CA ARG A 380 8.07 -18.91 -5.22
C ARG A 380 8.77 -18.12 -4.12
N ALA A 381 9.14 -16.87 -4.41
CA ALA A 381 9.73 -15.94 -3.43
C ALA A 381 8.64 -15.03 -2.87
N GLY A 382 8.13 -15.32 -1.68
CA GLY A 382 7.11 -14.50 -1.02
C GLY A 382 5.83 -14.34 -1.86
N ASP A 383 5.33 -13.12 -2.00
CA ASP A 383 4.18 -12.77 -2.86
C ASP A 383 4.53 -12.61 -4.35
N VAL A 384 5.72 -12.98 -4.75
CA VAL A 384 6.20 -12.82 -6.13
C VAL A 384 5.61 -13.92 -7.01
N ILE A 385 5.37 -13.58 -8.27
CA ILE A 385 4.93 -14.51 -9.31
C ILE A 385 5.91 -15.69 -9.37
N PRO A 386 5.42 -16.95 -9.33
CA PRO A 386 6.27 -18.12 -9.46
C PRO A 386 7.14 -18.07 -10.72
N GLN A 387 8.38 -18.48 -10.61
CA GLN A 387 9.35 -18.48 -11.72
C GLN A 387 10.06 -19.81 -11.86
N ILE A 388 10.45 -20.15 -13.07
CA ILE A 388 11.30 -21.29 -13.36
C ILE A 388 12.74 -20.90 -13.05
N VAL A 389 13.42 -21.69 -12.21
CA VAL A 389 14.81 -21.46 -11.77
C VAL A 389 15.80 -22.20 -12.64
N SER A 390 15.51 -23.47 -12.96
CA SER A 390 16.37 -24.35 -13.73
C SER A 390 15.57 -25.48 -14.37
N VAL A 391 16.24 -26.18 -15.27
CA VAL A 391 15.75 -27.39 -15.94
C VAL A 391 16.53 -28.60 -15.43
N VAL A 392 15.84 -29.69 -15.18
CA VAL A 392 16.46 -30.97 -14.85
C VAL A 392 16.75 -31.75 -16.14
N ILE A 393 17.89 -31.42 -16.76
CA ILE A 393 18.24 -31.93 -18.11
C ILE A 393 18.34 -33.48 -18.14
N GLU A 394 18.77 -34.10 -17.03
CA GLU A 394 18.89 -35.55 -16.91
C GLU A 394 17.57 -36.29 -17.03
N ARG A 395 16.43 -35.58 -16.89
CA ARG A 395 15.07 -36.12 -17.05
C ARG A 395 14.50 -35.95 -18.45
N ARG A 396 15.26 -35.37 -19.39
CA ARG A 396 14.82 -35.28 -20.79
C ARG A 396 14.70 -36.64 -21.45
N THR A 397 13.65 -36.80 -22.21
CA THR A 397 13.29 -38.03 -22.93
C THR A 397 13.61 -37.97 -24.42
N GLY A 398 14.00 -36.80 -24.93
CA GLY A 398 14.23 -36.53 -26.36
C GLY A 398 12.95 -36.12 -27.13
N ASN A 399 11.83 -36.02 -26.44
CA ASN A 399 10.52 -35.59 -27.03
C ASN A 399 10.20 -34.12 -26.74
N GLU A 400 11.10 -33.40 -26.09
CA GLU A 400 10.92 -32.00 -25.71
C GLU A 400 10.87 -31.11 -26.96
N LYS A 401 10.03 -30.06 -26.91
CA LYS A 401 9.82 -29.14 -28.02
C LYS A 401 10.37 -27.76 -27.68
N ALA A 402 11.07 -27.14 -28.64
CA ALA A 402 11.55 -25.78 -28.47
C ALA A 402 10.39 -24.80 -28.31
N ILE A 403 10.57 -23.82 -27.42
CA ILE A 403 9.63 -22.70 -27.27
C ILE A 403 9.95 -21.69 -28.38
N VAL A 404 8.97 -21.46 -29.24
CA VAL A 404 9.10 -20.51 -30.38
C VAL A 404 8.22 -19.31 -30.10
N PHE A 405 8.84 -18.12 -30.10
CA PHE A 405 8.07 -16.86 -30.00
C PHE A 405 7.20 -16.67 -31.24
N PRO A 406 5.95 -16.22 -31.08
CA PRO A 406 5.06 -15.98 -32.20
C PRO A 406 5.57 -14.80 -33.04
N LEU A 407 5.48 -14.91 -34.37
CA LEU A 407 5.76 -13.82 -35.31
C LEU A 407 4.58 -12.85 -35.44
N SER A 408 3.41 -13.27 -35.01
CA SER A 408 2.20 -12.46 -34.93
C SER A 408 1.62 -12.50 -33.53
N CYS A 409 0.97 -11.41 -33.12
CA CYS A 409 0.33 -11.31 -31.82
C CYS A 409 -0.75 -12.40 -31.67
N PRO A 410 -0.73 -13.19 -30.58
CA PRO A 410 -1.72 -14.24 -30.37
C PRO A 410 -3.16 -13.72 -30.19
N VAL A 411 -3.34 -12.42 -29.95
CA VAL A 411 -4.64 -11.80 -29.68
C VAL A 411 -5.19 -11.07 -30.91
N CYS A 412 -4.38 -10.23 -31.56
CA CYS A 412 -4.86 -9.37 -32.66
C CYS A 412 -4.20 -9.67 -34.01
N HIS A 413 -3.29 -10.65 -34.05
CA HIS A 413 -2.54 -11.06 -35.26
C HIS A 413 -1.68 -9.97 -35.90
N SER A 414 -1.52 -8.81 -35.27
CA SER A 414 -0.59 -7.78 -35.71
C SER A 414 0.85 -8.27 -35.59
N HIS A 415 1.76 -7.64 -36.31
CA HIS A 415 3.17 -7.97 -36.26
C HIS A 415 3.76 -7.85 -34.86
N VAL A 416 4.75 -8.69 -34.56
CA VAL A 416 5.44 -8.74 -33.28
C VAL A 416 6.88 -8.29 -33.51
N GLU A 417 7.30 -7.27 -32.80
CA GLU A 417 8.63 -6.66 -32.92
C GLU A 417 9.45 -6.84 -31.64
N ARG A 418 10.75 -6.98 -31.81
CA ARG A 418 11.73 -6.85 -30.74
C ARG A 418 12.67 -5.71 -31.11
N ILE A 419 12.66 -4.66 -30.28
CA ILE A 419 13.55 -3.50 -30.48
C ILE A 419 14.97 -3.92 -30.08
N GLU A 420 15.93 -3.56 -30.92
CA GLU A 420 17.34 -3.84 -30.66
C GLU A 420 17.78 -3.20 -29.34
N GLY A 421 18.42 -4.01 -28.47
CA GLY A 421 18.80 -3.60 -27.12
C GLY A 421 17.71 -3.76 -26.06
N GLU A 422 16.46 -4.06 -26.43
CA GLU A 422 15.41 -4.42 -25.47
C GLU A 422 15.25 -5.95 -25.32
N ALA A 423 15.05 -6.39 -24.09
CA ALA A 423 14.74 -7.79 -23.78
C ALA A 423 13.30 -8.18 -24.11
N VAL A 424 12.43 -7.20 -24.37
CA VAL A 424 10.98 -7.38 -24.48
C VAL A 424 10.53 -7.40 -25.93
N THR A 425 9.85 -8.47 -26.30
CA THR A 425 9.14 -8.61 -27.59
C THR A 425 7.74 -8.00 -27.45
N ARG A 426 7.26 -7.26 -28.46
CA ARG A 426 6.02 -6.47 -28.37
C ARG A 426 5.11 -6.65 -29.58
N CYS A 427 3.82 -6.60 -29.31
CA CYS A 427 2.79 -6.43 -30.32
C CYS A 427 2.73 -4.96 -30.77
N SER A 428 2.81 -4.70 -32.07
CA SER A 428 2.69 -3.37 -32.65
C SER A 428 1.24 -2.84 -32.72
N GLY A 429 0.24 -3.67 -32.40
CA GLY A 429 -1.19 -3.38 -32.61
C GLY A 429 -1.80 -2.28 -31.72
N GLY A 430 -1.08 -1.77 -30.71
CA GLY A 430 -1.52 -0.66 -29.85
C GLY A 430 -2.96 -0.85 -29.31
N LEU A 431 -3.81 0.15 -29.47
CA LEU A 431 -5.23 0.12 -29.07
C LEU A 431 -6.10 -0.80 -29.93
N VAL A 432 -5.62 -1.25 -31.08
CA VAL A 432 -6.32 -2.23 -31.94
C VAL A 432 -6.30 -3.62 -31.31
N CYS A 433 -5.21 -3.94 -30.62
CA CYS A 433 -5.10 -5.23 -29.95
C CYS A 433 -6.04 -5.29 -28.75
N GLN A 434 -6.91 -6.31 -28.76
CA GLN A 434 -7.92 -6.49 -27.71
C GLN A 434 -7.32 -6.64 -26.31
N ALA A 435 -6.14 -7.29 -26.17
CA ALA A 435 -5.45 -7.41 -24.90
C ALA A 435 -4.85 -6.08 -24.43
N GLN A 436 -4.29 -5.27 -25.32
CA GLN A 436 -3.79 -3.94 -25.01
C GLN A 436 -4.96 -3.00 -24.67
N ARG A 437 -6.06 -3.09 -25.41
CA ARG A 437 -7.29 -2.34 -25.16
C ARG A 437 -7.85 -2.60 -23.78
N LYS A 438 -7.95 -3.86 -23.37
CA LYS A 438 -8.40 -4.23 -22.01
C LYS A 438 -7.54 -3.56 -20.94
N GLU A 439 -6.24 -3.72 -21.02
CA GLU A 439 -5.33 -3.15 -20.02
C GLU A 439 -5.25 -1.61 -20.09
N ALA A 440 -5.32 -1.04 -21.30
CA ALA A 440 -5.42 0.40 -21.46
C ALA A 440 -6.68 0.98 -20.82
N LEU A 441 -7.82 0.32 -21.00
CA LEU A 441 -9.09 0.72 -20.36
C LEU A 441 -9.07 0.53 -18.85
N LYS A 442 -8.51 -0.59 -18.34
CA LYS A 442 -8.31 -0.82 -16.90
C LYS A 442 -7.42 0.28 -16.30
N HIS A 443 -6.33 0.62 -16.97
CA HIS A 443 -5.46 1.71 -16.56
C HIS A 443 -6.21 3.04 -16.56
N PHE A 444 -6.95 3.35 -17.64
CA PHE A 444 -7.71 4.59 -17.81
C PHE A 444 -8.72 4.82 -16.68
N VAL A 445 -9.43 3.77 -16.24
CA VAL A 445 -10.43 3.86 -15.17
C VAL A 445 -9.85 3.68 -13.77
N SER A 446 -8.56 3.35 -13.66
CA SER A 446 -7.92 3.03 -12.38
C SER A 446 -7.94 4.20 -11.42
N ARG A 447 -7.79 3.91 -10.12
CA ARG A 447 -7.82 4.89 -9.02
C ARG A 447 -6.86 6.07 -9.19
N LYS A 448 -5.68 5.83 -9.76
CA LYS A 448 -4.66 6.86 -9.99
C LYS A 448 -4.89 7.66 -11.27
N ALA A 449 -5.68 7.11 -12.19
CA ALA A 449 -6.10 7.74 -13.43
C ALA A 449 -7.43 8.47 -13.24
N LEU A 450 -8.51 8.10 -13.93
CA LEU A 450 -9.80 8.77 -13.82
C LEU A 450 -10.67 8.31 -12.64
N ASP A 451 -10.29 7.23 -11.95
CA ASP A 451 -10.93 6.73 -10.71
C ASP A 451 -12.44 6.45 -10.88
N VAL A 452 -12.75 5.59 -11.83
CA VAL A 452 -14.16 5.23 -12.11
C VAL A 452 -14.55 4.03 -11.27
N ASP A 453 -15.24 4.27 -10.16
CA ASP A 453 -15.70 3.20 -9.28
C ASP A 453 -16.70 2.27 -9.98
N GLY A 454 -16.62 0.99 -9.68
CA GLY A 454 -17.45 -0.05 -10.26
C GLY A 454 -16.98 -0.60 -11.61
N LEU A 455 -16.07 0.04 -12.32
CA LEU A 455 -15.43 -0.50 -13.54
C LEU A 455 -14.19 -1.33 -13.20
N GLY A 456 -14.37 -2.40 -12.44
CA GLY A 456 -13.29 -3.35 -12.16
C GLY A 456 -12.88 -4.19 -13.39
N ASP A 457 -11.77 -4.91 -13.27
CA ASP A 457 -11.15 -5.68 -14.36
C ASP A 457 -12.12 -6.58 -15.13
N LYS A 458 -12.98 -7.32 -14.40
CA LYS A 458 -13.95 -8.23 -15.01
C LYS A 458 -15.05 -7.53 -15.82
N VAL A 459 -15.43 -6.33 -15.41
CA VAL A 459 -16.41 -5.52 -16.14
C VAL A 459 -15.80 -4.98 -17.42
N ILE A 460 -14.58 -4.46 -17.33
CA ILE A 460 -13.83 -4.00 -18.53
C ILE A 460 -13.60 -5.15 -19.51
N GLU A 461 -13.22 -6.34 -19.03
CA GLU A 461 -13.05 -7.51 -19.87
C GLU A 461 -14.34 -7.87 -20.61
N GLN A 462 -15.48 -7.91 -19.92
CA GLN A 462 -16.77 -8.17 -20.55
C GLN A 462 -17.15 -7.10 -21.59
N LEU A 463 -16.92 -5.82 -21.29
CA LEU A 463 -17.21 -4.71 -22.20
C LEU A 463 -16.41 -4.84 -23.50
N VAL A 464 -15.14 -5.21 -23.40
CA VAL A 464 -14.27 -5.39 -24.57
C VAL A 464 -14.60 -6.68 -25.34
N ASP A 465 -14.83 -7.80 -24.63
CA ASP A 465 -15.13 -9.10 -25.24
C ASP A 465 -16.49 -9.13 -25.94
N LYS A 466 -17.44 -8.32 -25.46
CA LYS A 466 -18.75 -8.12 -26.10
C LYS A 466 -18.73 -7.00 -27.14
N GLU A 467 -17.56 -6.44 -27.46
CA GLU A 467 -17.39 -5.36 -28.44
C GLU A 467 -18.23 -4.10 -28.13
N MET A 468 -18.54 -3.88 -26.85
CA MET A 468 -19.34 -2.73 -26.42
C MET A 468 -18.49 -1.46 -26.27
N VAL A 469 -17.17 -1.60 -26.12
CA VAL A 469 -16.22 -0.52 -25.92
C VAL A 469 -14.96 -0.80 -26.73
N GLU A 470 -14.61 0.12 -27.62
CA GLU A 470 -13.39 0.04 -28.44
C GLU A 470 -12.32 1.04 -27.99
N THR A 471 -12.75 2.21 -27.54
CA THR A 471 -11.87 3.29 -27.06
C THR A 471 -12.29 3.73 -25.66
N PRO A 472 -11.42 4.44 -24.93
CA PRO A 472 -11.81 5.04 -23.66
C PRO A 472 -13.01 6.00 -23.75
N ALA A 473 -13.21 6.66 -24.90
CA ALA A 473 -14.34 7.56 -25.11
C ALA A 473 -15.69 6.82 -25.10
N ASP A 474 -15.72 5.55 -25.53
CA ASP A 474 -16.94 4.76 -25.57
C ASP A 474 -17.48 4.42 -24.17
N LEU A 475 -16.62 4.43 -23.15
CA LEU A 475 -17.05 4.26 -21.75
C LEU A 475 -18.09 5.32 -21.35
N PHE A 476 -17.91 6.55 -21.81
CA PHE A 476 -18.78 7.67 -21.48
C PHE A 476 -20.09 7.68 -22.28
N LYS A 477 -20.22 6.82 -23.28
CA LYS A 477 -21.47 6.60 -24.06
C LYS A 477 -22.35 5.50 -23.48
N LEU A 478 -21.85 4.74 -22.46
CA LEU A 478 -22.58 3.65 -21.83
C LEU A 478 -23.77 4.16 -21.03
N SER A 479 -24.90 3.50 -21.19
CA SER A 479 -26.10 3.72 -20.38
C SER A 479 -26.31 2.59 -19.38
N ALA A 480 -27.06 2.87 -18.29
CA ALA A 480 -27.38 1.84 -17.31
C ALA A 480 -28.10 0.64 -17.93
N GLY A 481 -29.01 0.88 -18.90
CA GLY A 481 -29.70 -0.19 -19.62
C GLY A 481 -28.77 -1.12 -20.39
N VAL A 482 -27.75 -0.56 -21.04
CA VAL A 482 -26.74 -1.33 -21.77
C VAL A 482 -25.86 -2.14 -20.82
N LEU A 483 -25.48 -1.58 -19.68
CA LEU A 483 -24.65 -2.27 -18.69
C LEU A 483 -25.34 -3.48 -18.04
N THR A 484 -26.67 -3.49 -17.94
CA THR A 484 -27.41 -4.62 -17.33
C THR A 484 -27.32 -5.94 -18.11
N VAL A 485 -26.81 -5.93 -19.35
CA VAL A 485 -26.58 -7.16 -20.13
C VAL A 485 -25.28 -7.89 -19.72
N LEU A 486 -24.46 -7.24 -18.89
CA LEU A 486 -23.24 -7.85 -18.37
C LEU A 486 -23.55 -8.84 -17.24
N GLU A 487 -22.72 -9.87 -17.13
CA GLU A 487 -22.86 -10.86 -16.08
C GLU A 487 -22.71 -10.23 -14.69
N ARG A 488 -23.61 -10.56 -13.78
CA ARG A 488 -23.65 -10.07 -12.41
C ARG A 488 -23.81 -8.55 -12.27
N MET A 489 -24.40 -7.91 -13.30
CA MET A 489 -24.66 -6.48 -13.32
C MET A 489 -26.14 -6.19 -13.10
N GLY A 490 -26.49 -5.78 -11.86
CA GLY A 490 -27.85 -5.35 -11.55
C GLY A 490 -28.10 -3.88 -11.92
N PRO A 491 -29.37 -3.45 -11.99
CA PRO A 491 -29.72 -2.06 -12.36
C PRO A 491 -29.08 -0.99 -11.47
N LYS A 492 -28.97 -1.25 -10.16
CA LYS A 492 -28.34 -0.33 -9.20
C LYS A 492 -26.83 -0.19 -9.47
N SER A 493 -26.16 -1.32 -9.70
CA SER A 493 -24.72 -1.34 -10.01
C SER A 493 -24.44 -0.65 -11.36
N ALA A 494 -25.26 -0.91 -12.36
CA ALA A 494 -25.19 -0.25 -13.66
C ALA A 494 -25.34 1.28 -13.55
N GLN A 495 -26.32 1.74 -12.78
CA GLN A 495 -26.52 3.18 -12.55
C GLN A 495 -25.37 3.80 -11.78
N ASN A 496 -24.80 3.10 -10.80
CA ASN A 496 -23.62 3.59 -10.05
C ASN A 496 -22.40 3.79 -10.97
N ILE A 497 -22.18 2.88 -11.91
CA ILE A 497 -21.11 3.00 -12.91
C ILE A 497 -21.33 4.24 -13.79
N VAL A 498 -22.55 4.46 -14.29
CA VAL A 498 -22.87 5.64 -15.11
C VAL A 498 -22.64 6.93 -14.33
N ASN A 499 -23.02 6.95 -13.06
CA ASN A 499 -22.79 8.09 -12.18
C ASN A 499 -21.29 8.33 -11.95
N ALA A 500 -20.51 7.26 -11.72
CA ALA A 500 -19.07 7.33 -11.55
C ALA A 500 -18.37 7.84 -12.83
N LEU A 501 -18.77 7.37 -14.01
CA LEU A 501 -18.29 7.87 -15.29
C LEU A 501 -18.57 9.36 -15.48
N ASN A 502 -19.76 9.82 -15.12
CA ASN A 502 -20.11 11.24 -15.20
C ASN A 502 -19.30 12.08 -14.20
N ALA A 503 -19.06 11.59 -13.00
CA ALA A 503 -18.21 12.26 -12.02
C ALA A 503 -16.74 12.34 -12.49
N ALA A 504 -16.22 11.28 -13.14
CA ALA A 504 -14.87 11.20 -13.65
C ALA A 504 -14.56 12.19 -14.80
N LYS A 505 -15.60 12.79 -15.43
CA LYS A 505 -15.41 13.85 -16.43
C LYS A 505 -14.76 15.10 -15.83
N GLN A 506 -14.90 15.33 -14.54
CA GLN A 506 -14.22 16.38 -13.80
C GLN A 506 -12.94 15.84 -13.20
N THR A 507 -11.80 16.12 -13.82
CA THR A 507 -10.50 15.57 -13.42
C THR A 507 -9.44 16.67 -13.34
N THR A 508 -8.16 16.31 -13.35
CA THR A 508 -7.03 17.23 -13.52
C THR A 508 -6.27 16.90 -14.79
N LEU A 509 -5.60 17.87 -15.39
CA LEU A 509 -4.77 17.62 -16.59
C LEU A 509 -3.71 16.54 -16.32
N ALA A 510 -3.11 16.52 -15.13
CA ALA A 510 -2.13 15.52 -14.73
C ALA A 510 -2.73 14.09 -14.71
N ARG A 511 -3.90 13.91 -14.10
CA ARG A 511 -4.59 12.61 -14.07
C ARG A 511 -5.06 12.17 -15.44
N PHE A 512 -5.54 13.12 -16.25
CA PHE A 512 -5.93 12.85 -17.61
C PHE A 512 -4.73 12.37 -18.44
N LEU A 513 -3.59 13.06 -18.41
CA LEU A 513 -2.36 12.63 -19.08
C LEU A 513 -1.90 11.25 -18.62
N TYR A 514 -1.92 11.00 -17.32
CA TYR A 514 -1.57 9.69 -16.76
C TYR A 514 -2.53 8.61 -17.27
N SER A 515 -3.83 8.90 -17.34
CA SER A 515 -4.86 7.94 -17.80
C SER A 515 -4.68 7.49 -19.24
N LEU A 516 -4.04 8.30 -20.08
CA LEU A 516 -3.76 7.95 -21.48
C LEU A 516 -2.76 6.79 -21.63
N GLY A 517 -2.04 6.45 -20.55
CA GLY A 517 -1.10 5.33 -20.56
C GLY A 517 0.09 5.51 -21.49
N ILE A 518 0.53 6.76 -21.72
CA ILE A 518 1.73 7.06 -22.51
C ILE A 518 2.92 6.34 -21.87
N ARG A 519 3.67 5.64 -22.68
CA ARG A 519 4.80 4.82 -22.22
C ARG A 519 5.81 5.69 -21.45
N GLU A 520 6.32 5.14 -20.33
CA GLU A 520 7.27 5.80 -19.42
C GLU A 520 6.74 7.10 -18.76
N VAL A 521 5.49 7.46 -18.98
CA VAL A 521 4.85 8.59 -18.32
C VAL A 521 4.08 8.10 -17.10
N GLY A 522 4.73 8.19 -15.94
CA GLY A 522 4.12 7.92 -14.65
C GLY A 522 3.34 9.11 -14.09
N GLU A 523 2.74 8.95 -12.90
CA GLU A 523 1.99 10.03 -12.21
C GLU A 523 2.83 11.31 -12.02
N ALA A 524 4.09 11.16 -11.58
CA ALA A 524 4.99 12.29 -11.35
C ALA A 524 5.32 13.01 -12.68
N THR A 525 5.63 12.25 -13.72
CA THR A 525 5.92 12.79 -15.05
C THR A 525 4.71 13.50 -15.65
N ALA A 526 3.52 12.90 -15.52
CA ALA A 526 2.26 13.53 -15.96
C ALA A 526 1.98 14.84 -15.20
N ALA A 527 2.24 14.87 -13.91
CA ALA A 527 2.10 16.08 -13.10
C ALA A 527 3.12 17.16 -13.49
N ASN A 528 4.36 16.79 -13.80
CA ASN A 528 5.39 17.71 -14.27
C ASN A 528 5.05 18.29 -15.63
N LEU A 529 4.58 17.46 -16.58
CA LEU A 529 4.09 17.91 -17.90
C LEU A 529 2.93 18.91 -17.76
N ALA A 530 1.93 18.56 -16.95
CA ALA A 530 0.77 19.43 -16.73
C ALA A 530 1.18 20.78 -16.14
N ARG A 531 2.08 20.77 -15.17
CA ARG A 531 2.58 21.99 -14.51
C ARG A 531 3.41 22.87 -15.46
N HIS A 532 4.25 22.25 -16.28
CA HIS A 532 5.15 22.97 -17.21
C HIS A 532 4.38 23.57 -18.39
N PHE A 533 3.58 22.77 -19.08
CA PHE A 533 2.87 23.19 -20.29
C PHE A 533 1.48 23.79 -20.06
N LYS A 534 0.88 23.53 -18.89
CA LYS A 534 -0.42 24.06 -18.42
C LYS A 534 -1.65 23.64 -19.24
N THR A 535 -1.51 23.41 -20.53
CA THR A 535 -2.61 23.01 -21.44
C THR A 535 -2.25 21.74 -22.21
N LEU A 536 -3.28 20.97 -22.57
CA LEU A 536 -3.12 19.78 -23.40
C LEU A 536 -2.54 20.13 -24.79
N ASP A 537 -3.00 21.24 -25.39
CA ASP A 537 -2.55 21.66 -26.72
C ASP A 537 -1.06 22.04 -26.73
N SER A 538 -0.58 22.68 -25.67
CA SER A 538 0.85 22.98 -25.53
C SER A 538 1.69 21.69 -25.40
N ILE A 539 1.19 20.65 -24.72
CA ILE A 539 1.86 19.35 -24.63
C ILE A 539 1.86 18.65 -25.98
N LYS A 540 0.73 18.64 -26.69
CA LYS A 540 0.60 18.03 -28.03
C LYS A 540 1.55 18.66 -29.06
N SER A 541 1.80 19.95 -28.97
CA SER A 541 2.65 20.70 -29.89
C SER A 541 4.11 20.86 -29.44
N ALA A 542 4.44 20.33 -28.23
CA ALA A 542 5.78 20.43 -27.67
C ALA A 542 6.81 19.69 -28.54
N THR A 543 7.95 20.34 -28.78
CA THR A 543 9.08 19.68 -29.43
C THR A 543 9.82 18.76 -28.49
N HIS A 544 10.64 17.86 -29.04
CA HIS A 544 11.46 16.94 -28.24
C HIS A 544 12.36 17.71 -27.25
N GLU A 545 12.97 18.80 -27.69
CA GLU A 545 13.83 19.65 -26.89
C GLU A 545 13.07 20.30 -25.72
N GLN A 546 11.86 20.81 -25.97
CA GLN A 546 11.01 21.39 -24.95
C GLN A 546 10.57 20.34 -23.91
N LEU A 547 10.33 19.10 -24.33
CA LEU A 547 9.96 18.02 -23.42
C LEU A 547 11.11 17.63 -22.48
N ILE A 548 12.37 17.64 -22.96
CA ILE A 548 13.55 17.34 -22.15
C ILE A 548 13.80 18.39 -21.04
N GLU A 549 13.32 19.63 -21.23
CA GLU A 549 13.42 20.67 -20.20
C GLU A 549 12.54 20.37 -18.96
N VAL A 550 11.55 19.49 -19.10
CA VAL A 550 10.67 19.10 -17.99
C VAL A 550 11.39 18.15 -17.03
N PRO A 551 11.33 18.38 -15.71
CA PRO A 551 11.91 17.45 -14.72
C PRO A 551 11.41 16.00 -14.91
N ASP A 552 12.31 15.03 -14.75
CA ASP A 552 12.09 13.59 -14.91
C ASP A 552 11.76 13.12 -16.35
N ILE A 553 11.97 13.97 -17.35
CA ILE A 553 11.84 13.61 -18.77
C ILE A 553 13.21 13.55 -19.43
N GLY A 554 13.67 12.34 -19.72
CA GLY A 554 14.84 12.09 -20.54
C GLY A 554 14.49 11.87 -22.01
N ASP A 555 15.52 11.64 -22.84
CA ASP A 555 15.40 11.41 -24.28
C ASP A 555 14.36 10.33 -24.65
N VAL A 556 14.37 9.20 -23.94
CA VAL A 556 13.45 8.08 -24.20
C VAL A 556 12.00 8.46 -23.93
N VAL A 557 11.74 9.12 -22.79
CA VAL A 557 10.39 9.55 -22.41
C VAL A 557 9.86 10.60 -23.36
N ALA A 558 10.70 11.57 -23.74
CA ALA A 558 10.35 12.60 -24.73
C ALA A 558 9.94 12.00 -26.08
N ARG A 559 10.67 10.98 -26.57
CA ARG A 559 10.31 10.26 -27.80
C ARG A 559 8.96 9.55 -27.68
N HIS A 560 8.67 8.91 -26.55
CA HIS A 560 7.38 8.25 -26.33
C HIS A 560 6.22 9.25 -26.32
N ILE A 561 6.39 10.41 -25.70
CA ILE A 561 5.38 11.48 -25.68
C ILE A 561 5.16 12.00 -27.10
N THR A 562 6.22 12.32 -27.81
CA THR A 562 6.14 12.83 -29.21
C THR A 562 5.45 11.82 -30.12
N ALA A 563 5.85 10.54 -30.05
CA ALA A 563 5.28 9.47 -30.86
C ALA A 563 3.79 9.26 -30.54
N PHE A 564 3.40 9.30 -29.26
CA PHE A 564 2.00 9.15 -28.85
C PHE A 564 1.10 10.23 -29.45
N PHE A 565 1.52 11.49 -29.39
CA PHE A 565 0.74 12.61 -29.92
C PHE A 565 0.85 12.77 -31.45
N ALA A 566 1.87 12.20 -32.10
CA ALA A 566 1.97 12.14 -33.55
C ALA A 566 1.05 11.07 -34.17
N GLU A 567 0.63 10.08 -33.40
CA GLU A 567 -0.22 8.98 -33.88
C GLU A 567 -1.66 9.49 -34.10
N GLU A 568 -2.13 9.42 -35.33
CA GLU A 568 -3.47 9.92 -35.73
C GLU A 568 -4.60 9.25 -34.95
N LYS A 569 -4.51 7.96 -34.69
CA LYS A 569 -5.54 7.22 -33.90
C LYS A 569 -5.64 7.72 -32.47
N ASN A 570 -4.50 8.06 -31.85
CA ASN A 570 -4.48 8.63 -30.51
C ASN A 570 -5.11 10.03 -30.49
N GLN A 571 -4.85 10.84 -31.52
CA GLN A 571 -5.45 12.18 -31.65
C GLN A 571 -6.98 12.09 -31.77
N LEU A 572 -7.49 11.11 -32.53
CA LEU A 572 -8.94 10.89 -32.66
C LEU A 572 -9.55 10.50 -31.32
N VAL A 573 -8.92 9.59 -30.56
CA VAL A 573 -9.39 9.20 -29.23
C VAL A 573 -9.39 10.39 -28.26
N LEU A 574 -8.35 11.24 -28.31
CA LEU A 574 -8.30 12.45 -27.48
C LEU A 574 -9.44 13.42 -27.82
N LEU A 575 -9.69 13.64 -29.11
CA LEU A 575 -10.80 14.49 -29.54
C LEU A 575 -12.15 13.96 -29.04
N GLU A 576 -12.40 12.66 -29.22
CA GLU A 576 -13.63 12.02 -28.74
C GLU A 576 -13.78 12.13 -27.22
N LEU A 577 -12.71 11.96 -26.44
CA LEU A 577 -12.74 12.10 -24.99
C LEU A 577 -13.16 13.52 -24.56
N LEU A 578 -12.61 14.54 -25.22
CA LEU A 578 -12.97 15.93 -24.97
C LEU A 578 -14.43 16.22 -25.37
N GLU A 579 -14.91 15.66 -26.49
CA GLU A 579 -16.30 15.75 -26.92
C GLU A 579 -17.28 15.07 -25.93
N GLN A 580 -16.83 14.03 -25.20
CA GLN A 580 -17.60 13.43 -24.12
C GLN A 580 -17.70 14.32 -22.87
N GLY A 581 -17.02 15.47 -22.85
CA GLY A 581 -17.12 16.47 -21.78
C GLY A 581 -16.12 16.27 -20.65
N ILE A 582 -15.01 15.60 -20.90
CA ILE A 582 -13.88 15.55 -19.93
C ILE A 582 -13.25 16.94 -19.86
N THR A 583 -13.16 17.48 -18.66
CA THR A 583 -12.63 18.81 -18.37
C THR A 583 -11.80 18.82 -17.11
N TRP A 584 -10.96 19.82 -17.00
CA TRP A 584 -10.15 20.10 -15.81
C TRP A 584 -10.02 21.59 -15.56
N PRO A 585 -9.79 22.01 -14.30
CA PRO A 585 -9.53 23.41 -13.99
C PRO A 585 -8.29 23.92 -14.73
N ALA A 586 -8.34 25.18 -15.16
CA ALA A 586 -7.16 25.85 -15.72
C ALA A 586 -6.03 25.82 -14.66
N ILE A 587 -4.83 25.46 -15.09
CA ILE A 587 -3.66 25.57 -14.24
C ILE A 587 -3.25 27.04 -14.29
N GLU A 588 -3.63 27.78 -13.27
CA GLU A 588 -3.32 29.20 -13.16
C GLU A 588 -1.81 29.41 -13.25
N GLU A 589 -1.41 30.39 -14.04
CA GLU A 589 -0.09 30.99 -13.87
C GLU A 589 -0.02 31.48 -12.43
N ARG A 590 0.99 31.04 -11.69
CA ARG A 590 1.40 31.81 -10.53
C ARG A 590 1.64 33.20 -11.08
N ALA A 591 0.71 34.12 -10.78
CA ALA A 591 0.82 35.47 -11.24
C ALA A 591 2.24 35.94 -10.89
N SER A 592 3.02 36.27 -11.91
CA SER A 592 4.38 36.81 -11.74
C SER A 592 4.39 38.15 -10.97
N ASP A 593 3.19 38.66 -10.65
CA ASP A 593 2.98 39.92 -9.93
C ASP A 593 2.63 39.73 -8.43
N VAL A 594 2.50 38.50 -7.90
CA VAL A 594 2.48 38.33 -6.46
C VAL A 594 3.93 38.44 -5.97
N PRO A 595 4.23 39.43 -5.11
CA PRO A 595 5.57 39.50 -4.51
C PRO A 595 5.89 38.12 -3.90
N GLN A 596 7.00 37.54 -4.32
CA GLN A 596 7.49 36.27 -3.74
C GLN A 596 8.60 36.56 -2.73
N PRO A 597 8.28 37.09 -1.55
CA PRO A 597 9.26 37.51 -0.55
C PRO A 597 10.09 36.35 -0.03
N LEU A 598 9.63 35.11 -0.26
CA LEU A 598 10.27 33.88 0.20
C LEU A 598 10.85 33.05 -0.97
N ALA A 599 10.99 33.65 -2.17
CA ALA A 599 11.55 32.96 -3.33
C ALA A 599 12.93 32.35 -3.03
N GLY A 600 13.06 31.03 -3.23
CA GLY A 600 14.31 30.30 -2.99
C GLY A 600 14.62 30.01 -1.51
N LYS A 601 13.80 30.45 -0.56
CA LYS A 601 13.97 30.16 0.87
C LYS A 601 13.43 28.78 1.22
N VAL A 602 14.18 28.05 2.02
CA VAL A 602 13.76 26.77 2.61
C VAL A 602 13.14 27.05 3.97
N VAL A 603 11.89 26.68 4.13
CA VAL A 603 11.07 26.99 5.30
C VAL A 603 10.59 25.72 5.99
N VAL A 604 10.55 25.75 7.32
CA VAL A 604 10.01 24.66 8.15
C VAL A 604 8.87 25.19 9.02
N LEU A 605 7.80 24.44 9.14
CA LEU A 605 6.69 24.67 10.06
C LEU A 605 6.81 23.73 11.26
N THR A 606 6.68 24.26 12.47
CA THR A 606 6.70 23.47 13.72
C THR A 606 5.66 23.99 14.72
N GLY A 607 5.25 23.14 15.66
CA GLY A 607 4.23 23.49 16.64
C GLY A 607 2.81 23.44 16.09
N THR A 608 1.85 23.79 16.93
CA THR A 608 0.41 23.88 16.57
C THR A 608 0.11 25.30 16.11
N LEU A 609 -0.37 25.42 14.88
CA LEU A 609 -0.89 26.70 14.37
C LEU A 609 -2.34 26.84 14.83
N THR A 610 -2.68 28.02 15.33
CA THR A 610 -4.00 28.29 15.95
C THR A 610 -4.98 28.97 15.02
N LYS A 611 -4.48 29.69 14.02
CA LYS A 611 -5.28 30.51 13.08
C LYS A 611 -5.35 29.93 11.66
N LEU A 612 -4.41 29.05 11.31
CA LEU A 612 -4.35 28.36 10.01
C LEU A 612 -4.18 26.87 10.19
N SER A 613 -4.78 26.08 9.30
CA SER A 613 -4.39 24.66 9.23
C SER A 613 -2.96 24.53 8.69
N ARG A 614 -2.25 23.48 9.09
CA ARG A 614 -0.88 23.24 8.63
C ARG A 614 -0.78 23.08 7.11
N SER A 615 -1.83 22.54 6.49
CA SER A 615 -1.95 22.42 5.03
C SER A 615 -2.12 23.78 4.37
N ASP A 616 -2.94 24.65 4.94
CA ASP A 616 -3.17 25.99 4.39
C ASP A 616 -1.92 26.87 4.55
N ALA A 617 -1.28 26.81 5.71
CA ALA A 617 0.00 27.51 5.96
C ALA A 617 1.09 27.06 4.99
N LYS A 618 1.18 25.75 4.72
CA LYS A 618 2.12 25.21 3.73
C LYS A 618 1.80 25.71 2.33
N ALA A 619 0.56 25.63 1.90
CA ALA A 619 0.12 26.11 0.57
C ALA A 619 0.36 27.61 0.40
N ALA A 620 0.13 28.40 1.44
CA ALA A 620 0.35 29.83 1.46
C ALA A 620 1.86 30.19 1.34
N LEU A 621 2.73 29.52 2.10
CA LEU A 621 4.17 29.69 2.00
C LEU A 621 4.73 29.30 0.63
N GLU A 622 4.20 28.23 0.04
CA GLU A 622 4.58 27.80 -1.30
C GLU A 622 4.11 28.81 -2.38
N LYS A 623 2.97 29.48 -2.17
CA LYS A 623 2.51 30.60 -3.03
C LYS A 623 3.48 31.80 -2.95
N LEU A 624 4.06 32.06 -1.78
CA LEU A 624 5.06 33.13 -1.57
C LEU A 624 6.46 32.75 -2.08
N GLY A 625 6.62 31.58 -2.71
CA GLY A 625 7.86 31.11 -3.32
C GLY A 625 8.76 30.28 -2.42
N ALA A 626 8.34 29.95 -1.19
CA ALA A 626 9.13 29.15 -0.27
C ALA A 626 9.12 27.64 -0.64
N LYS A 627 10.23 26.97 -0.35
CA LYS A 627 10.30 25.51 -0.34
C LYS A 627 10.03 25.01 1.07
N VAL A 628 8.84 24.45 1.31
CA VAL A 628 8.48 23.96 2.66
C VAL A 628 8.99 22.53 2.85
N THR A 629 9.77 22.32 3.92
CA THR A 629 10.34 21.01 4.27
C THR A 629 9.89 20.54 5.65
N GLY A 630 9.90 19.22 5.87
CA GLY A 630 9.45 18.63 7.13
C GLY A 630 10.49 18.61 8.25
N SER A 631 11.77 18.88 7.96
CA SER A 631 12.87 18.78 8.93
C SER A 631 13.79 19.98 8.89
N VAL A 632 14.30 20.38 10.06
CA VAL A 632 15.29 21.48 10.22
C VAL A 632 16.68 20.96 9.89
N SER A 633 17.39 21.66 9.00
CA SER A 633 18.78 21.38 8.62
C SER A 633 19.55 22.67 8.41
N LYS A 634 20.87 22.59 8.19
CA LYS A 634 21.71 23.77 7.84
C LYS A 634 21.27 24.50 6.56
N LYS A 635 20.38 23.89 5.77
CA LYS A 635 19.81 24.48 4.55
C LYS A 635 18.45 25.16 4.80
N THR A 636 17.96 25.17 6.04
CA THR A 636 16.71 25.84 6.41
C THR A 636 17.01 27.31 6.65
N ASP A 637 16.28 28.20 5.98
CA ASP A 637 16.42 29.65 6.13
C ASP A 637 15.54 30.19 7.23
N ILE A 638 14.28 29.72 7.32
CA ILE A 638 13.29 30.25 8.25
C ILE A 638 12.52 29.10 8.91
N LEU A 639 12.30 29.20 10.22
CA LEU A 639 11.38 28.33 10.96
C LEU A 639 10.18 29.14 11.44
N PHE A 640 8.98 28.78 11.02
CA PHE A 640 7.75 29.29 11.62
C PHE A 640 7.30 28.39 12.76
N ALA A 641 7.24 28.96 13.97
CA ALA A 641 6.90 28.25 15.19
C ALA A 641 5.50 28.66 15.68
N GLY A 642 4.59 27.69 15.74
CA GLY A 642 3.33 27.80 16.46
C GLY A 642 3.47 27.45 17.94
N GLU A 643 2.35 27.27 18.63
CA GLU A 643 2.32 26.87 20.03
C GLU A 643 2.93 25.49 20.24
N ALA A 644 3.57 25.28 21.39
CA ALA A 644 4.24 24.02 21.76
C ALA A 644 5.26 23.52 20.72
N ALA A 645 5.99 24.42 20.08
CA ALA A 645 7.07 24.07 19.17
C ALA A 645 8.18 23.31 19.91
N GLY A 646 8.32 22.00 19.63
CA GLY A 646 9.23 21.09 20.33
C GLY A 646 10.68 21.09 19.80
N SER A 647 11.27 19.91 19.64
CA SER A 647 12.68 19.68 19.27
C SER A 647 13.17 20.43 18.02
N LYS A 648 12.29 20.73 17.07
CA LYS A 648 12.65 21.50 15.86
C LYS A 648 12.98 22.95 16.15
N LEU A 649 12.32 23.55 17.15
CA LEU A 649 12.63 24.91 17.60
C LEU A 649 14.02 24.96 18.25
N ALA A 650 14.32 24.03 19.16
CA ALA A 650 15.63 23.94 19.80
C ALA A 650 16.74 23.75 18.76
N LYS A 651 16.52 22.90 17.77
CA LYS A 651 17.48 22.66 16.69
C LYS A 651 17.68 23.87 15.78
N ALA A 652 16.63 24.64 15.51
CA ALA A 652 16.73 25.87 14.75
C ALA A 652 17.54 26.93 15.50
N GLN A 653 17.35 27.04 16.81
CA GLN A 653 18.14 27.91 17.69
C GLN A 653 19.61 27.52 17.69
N GLU A 654 19.92 26.24 17.81
CA GLU A 654 21.30 25.71 17.77
C GLU A 654 22.00 26.01 16.43
N LEU A 655 21.25 25.94 15.33
CA LEU A 655 21.77 26.20 13.98
C LEU A 655 21.75 27.68 13.57
N GLY A 656 21.25 28.59 14.44
CA GLY A 656 21.15 30.01 14.15
C GLY A 656 20.17 30.37 13.03
N ILE A 657 19.12 29.56 12.84
CA ILE A 657 18.09 29.75 11.82
C ILE A 657 17.13 30.84 12.29
N GLU A 658 16.67 31.68 11.35
CA GLU A 658 15.67 32.71 11.63
C GLU A 658 14.37 32.09 12.10
N ILE A 659 13.90 32.46 13.30
CA ILE A 659 12.65 31.94 13.88
C ILE A 659 11.60 33.03 13.82
N LYS A 660 10.45 32.70 13.25
CA LYS A 660 9.25 33.54 13.12
C LYS A 660 8.05 32.89 13.78
N THR A 661 7.07 33.70 14.17
CA THR A 661 5.84 33.25 14.81
C THR A 661 4.74 32.98 13.75
N GLU A 662 3.59 32.44 14.21
CA GLU A 662 2.39 32.34 13.36
C GLU A 662 1.87 33.71 12.94
N GLU A 663 2.02 34.75 13.78
CA GLU A 663 1.63 36.12 13.44
C GLU A 663 2.50 36.70 12.33
N ASP A 664 3.82 36.50 12.39
CA ASP A 664 4.73 36.86 11.29
C ASP A 664 4.36 36.16 9.97
N LEU A 665 3.86 34.92 10.05
CA LEU A 665 3.36 34.21 8.88
C LEU A 665 2.11 34.87 8.31
N LEU A 666 1.17 35.23 9.18
CA LEU A 666 -0.08 35.91 8.77
C LEU A 666 0.17 37.30 8.18
N ASP A 667 1.17 38.01 8.68
CA ASP A 667 1.56 39.32 8.13
C ASP A 667 2.20 39.23 6.74
N LEU A 668 2.69 38.04 6.36
CA LEU A 668 3.24 37.76 5.03
C LEU A 668 2.18 37.31 4.02
N LEU A 669 0.99 36.91 4.49
CA LEU A 669 -0.12 36.41 3.69
C LEU A 669 -1.13 37.49 3.36
#